data_6fab5a95cc4d495287ec1be745ae90d3
#
_entry.id   6fab5a95cc4d495287ec1be745ae90d3
#
_cell.length_a   1.000
_cell.length_b   1.000
_cell.length_c   1.000
_cell.angle_alpha   90.00
_cell.angle_beta   90.00
_cell.angle_gamma   90.00
#
_symmetry.space_group_name_H-M   'P 1'
#
loop_
_entity.id
_entity.type
_entity.pdbx_description
1 polymer ?
#
loop_
_entity_poly.entity_id
_entity_poly.type
_entity_poly.pdbx_seq_one_letter_code
_entity_poly.pdbx_strand_id
1 'polypeptide(L)'
;MKPLFPRRFLIASAAAVMVLTACGGIDPVVPEAAFTLQLLHVSDADGSDSTALNSVANLSGLVQKFRAQYPQQTLTVSSGDNYIPGPRFNAAYDPSLRALLGKEEVGRADMAFLNALGIQASAIGNHELDLGTRQFASIIKPDGAWGGARFPYLSYNVDFSADSEVAGLKLANGGNAAEQAGKLTGWTVVHVGSQKIGVIAASSPVFANITSPGGLVFKPAMASGEVDVNGLAAEIQRGVDEITAAGINKVVLLAHMQSLTIEKALASRLKNVDIIVAGGSNTLLSDANDVLRAGDKSAGDYPYQTQDAAGQPTVVVNVDADYKYLGRFMAPFDAKGVLIPQRFDSQLSGAWATSETDDSAGGVTVSGLVSQVRDAIKAVLKAKDGNVFGKTAEFLEGRRAAVRNEETNFGNLTADANLWYARLLDPTVQISLKNGGGIRSEIGEVLAMPGATTAAVLTAPKANAEANRLAGEISQLAVETSLKFNNKLWVFDVTATQLKTLLEHGVAVLGSQGRFPQVGGMSFSYDPARTAQTLDANFAVTTAGERIRSLKVGTDVVVQNGVVVGNAQRTFRMVTLNFLAEGTSTAAGGGDGYPFPATANFVNLVNLETAMNAATAGGAASTSTALLGSEQDAFMKYMKSQFGSTAFGVKDTPPAQDLRIQNLSQRSDTVLN
;
A
#
# COMPACT_ATOMS: atom_id res chain seq x y z
N MET A 1 60.61 -4.06 63.83
CA MET A 1 62.11 -3.97 64.00
C MET A 1 62.70 -3.48 62.67
N LYS A 2 63.37 -2.35 62.74
CA LYS A 2 64.32 -1.80 61.75
C LYS A 2 65.54 -2.72 61.68
N PRO A 3 66.57 -2.53 60.82
CA PRO A 3 66.73 -1.76 59.57
C PRO A 3 67.65 -2.51 58.54
N LEU A 4 67.93 -1.98 57.34
CA LEU A 4 69.26 -1.45 56.97
C LEU A 4 69.41 -1.34 55.43
N PHE A 5 69.83 -0.18 55.00
CA PHE A 5 70.38 0.27 53.70
C PHE A 5 71.79 -0.30 53.48
N PRO A 6 72.53 0.09 52.43
CA PRO A 6 72.27 0.34 50.98
C PRO A 6 73.33 -0.32 50.06
N ARG A 7 73.16 -0.26 48.73
CA ARG A 7 74.35 -0.15 47.82
C ARG A 7 74.01 0.61 46.54
N ARG A 8 74.73 1.65 46.34
CA ARG A 8 74.85 2.46 45.13
C ARG A 8 75.60 1.64 44.06
N PHE A 9 75.17 1.76 42.80
CA PHE A 9 76.07 1.61 41.64
C PHE A 9 75.75 2.69 40.60
N LEU A 10 76.85 3.14 40.00
CA LEU A 10 77.02 4.32 39.18
C LEU A 10 76.32 4.26 37.80
N ILE A 11 76.01 5.42 37.40
CA ILE A 11 75.54 5.97 36.14
C ILE A 11 76.49 5.68 34.99
N ALA A 12 75.91 5.25 33.83
CA ALA A 12 76.47 5.51 32.51
C ALA A 12 75.38 6.11 31.63
N SER A 13 75.47 7.37 31.34
CA SER A 13 74.61 8.16 30.47
C SER A 13 74.92 7.78 29.03
N ALA A 14 73.96 7.10 28.37
CA ALA A 14 73.89 7.05 26.91
C ALA A 14 72.73 7.94 26.42
N ALA A 15 73.02 9.08 25.86
CA ALA A 15 72.11 9.95 25.17
C ALA A 15 71.62 9.28 23.92
N ALA A 16 70.42 8.68 23.93
CA ALA A 16 69.71 8.27 22.71
C ALA A 16 68.90 9.47 22.21
N VAL A 17 69.33 10.03 21.10
CA VAL A 17 68.55 11.00 20.33
C VAL A 17 67.36 10.25 19.74
N MET A 18 66.16 10.41 20.36
CA MET A 18 64.90 10.01 19.70
C MET A 18 64.59 11.04 18.61
N VAL A 19 64.83 10.65 17.38
CA VAL A 19 64.20 11.29 16.20
C VAL A 19 62.71 10.94 16.27
N LEU A 20 61.87 11.82 16.81
CA LEU A 20 60.46 11.82 16.61
C LEU A 20 60.19 12.13 15.14
N THR A 21 60.04 11.05 14.33
CA THR A 21 59.34 11.17 13.05
C THR A 21 57.87 11.43 13.40
N ALA A 22 57.47 12.70 13.36
CA ALA A 22 56.09 13.10 13.29
C ALA A 22 55.55 12.56 11.96
N CYS A 23 54.87 11.41 11.98
CA CYS A 23 53.92 11.07 10.94
C CYS A 23 52.75 12.04 11.09
N GLY A 24 52.89 13.22 10.46
CA GLY A 24 51.74 14.05 10.17
C GLY A 24 50.78 13.22 9.30
N GLY A 25 49.76 12.66 9.88
CA GLY A 25 48.66 12.15 9.11
C GLY A 25 48.13 13.29 8.30
N ILE A 26 48.25 13.23 6.99
CA ILE A 26 47.54 14.11 6.08
C ILE A 26 46.08 13.67 6.26
N ASP A 27 45.29 14.51 6.92
CA ASP A 27 43.82 14.28 6.98
C ASP A 27 43.36 14.08 5.52
N PRO A 28 42.58 13.03 5.25
CA PRO A 28 42.15 12.79 3.88
C PRO A 28 41.38 14.02 3.39
N VAL A 29 41.90 14.64 2.33
CA VAL A 29 41.29 15.83 1.73
C VAL A 29 39.89 15.43 1.24
N VAL A 30 38.87 16.01 1.86
CA VAL A 30 37.49 15.81 1.43
C VAL A 30 37.34 16.38 0.00
N PRO A 31 36.92 15.58 -1.00
CA PRO A 31 36.79 16.02 -2.38
C PRO A 31 35.86 17.23 -2.48
N GLU A 32 36.16 18.11 -3.45
CA GLU A 32 35.23 19.20 -3.80
C GLU A 32 34.01 18.63 -4.55
N ALA A 33 32.83 19.20 -4.27
CA ALA A 33 31.63 18.86 -5.01
C ALA A 33 31.68 19.49 -6.42
N ALA A 34 31.74 18.65 -7.44
CA ALA A 34 31.62 19.07 -8.82
C ALA A 34 30.19 19.42 -9.24
N PHE A 35 29.22 18.77 -8.56
CA PHE A 35 27.80 19.01 -8.75
C PHE A 35 27.05 18.62 -7.46
N THR A 36 26.03 19.40 -7.09
CA THR A 36 25.11 19.03 -5.98
C THR A 36 23.71 18.91 -6.56
N LEU A 37 23.14 17.72 -6.46
CA LEU A 37 21.75 17.45 -6.82
C LEU A 37 20.84 17.78 -5.65
N GLN A 38 19.81 18.60 -5.83
CA GLN A 38 18.67 18.67 -4.95
C GLN A 38 17.65 17.62 -5.39
N LEU A 39 17.53 16.54 -4.62
CA LEU A 39 16.46 15.56 -4.80
C LEU A 39 15.27 15.95 -3.92
N LEU A 40 14.10 16.12 -4.53
CA LEU A 40 12.80 16.23 -3.86
C LEU A 40 12.03 14.95 -4.13
N HIS A 41 11.49 14.32 -3.09
CA HIS A 41 10.77 13.07 -3.26
C HIS A 41 9.54 12.95 -2.36
N VAL A 42 8.57 12.20 -2.86
CA VAL A 42 7.34 11.77 -2.17
C VAL A 42 7.10 10.30 -2.45
N SER A 43 6.24 9.66 -1.64
CA SER A 43 5.72 8.31 -1.85
C SER A 43 4.37 8.14 -1.15
N ASP A 44 3.68 7.05 -1.46
CA ASP A 44 2.62 6.46 -0.64
C ASP A 44 1.48 7.46 -0.26
N ALA A 45 0.77 7.99 -1.26
CA ALA A 45 -0.42 8.81 -1.02
C ALA A 45 -1.67 7.93 -0.81
N ASP A 46 -1.54 6.82 -0.06
CA ASP A 46 -2.50 5.70 0.00
C ASP A 46 -3.13 5.46 1.38
N GLY A 47 -2.78 6.26 2.37
CA GLY A 47 -3.24 6.10 3.75
C GLY A 47 -4.56 6.81 4.02
N SER A 48 -4.51 8.03 4.52
CA SER A 48 -5.67 8.83 4.94
C SER A 48 -6.04 9.89 3.90
N ASP A 49 -7.23 9.77 3.30
CA ASP A 49 -7.76 10.77 2.36
C ASP A 49 -7.78 12.18 2.96
N SER A 50 -8.17 12.31 4.23
CA SER A 50 -8.22 13.61 4.91
C SER A 50 -6.83 14.20 5.13
N THR A 51 -5.87 13.39 5.58
CA THR A 51 -4.48 13.83 5.79
C THR A 51 -3.86 14.26 4.46
N ALA A 52 -3.99 13.46 3.41
CA ALA A 52 -3.47 13.79 2.09
C ALA A 52 -4.06 15.11 1.55
N LEU A 53 -5.39 15.28 1.63
CA LEU A 53 -6.06 16.50 1.16
C LEU A 53 -5.74 17.75 2.01
N ASN A 54 -5.46 17.58 3.30
CA ASN A 54 -5.06 18.69 4.15
C ASN A 54 -3.60 19.11 3.93
N SER A 55 -2.75 18.18 3.52
CA SER A 55 -1.29 18.37 3.41
C SER A 55 -0.83 18.79 2.01
N VAL A 56 -1.51 18.34 0.94
CA VAL A 56 -1.01 18.44 -0.46
C VAL A 56 -0.79 19.88 -0.93
N ALA A 57 -1.61 20.82 -0.48
CA ALA A 57 -1.46 22.23 -0.87
C ALA A 57 -0.15 22.81 -0.30
N ASN A 58 0.11 22.61 1.00
CA ASN A 58 1.34 23.04 1.63
C ASN A 58 2.58 22.33 1.05
N LEU A 59 2.47 21.01 0.75
CA LEU A 59 3.52 20.29 0.05
C LEU A 59 3.85 20.94 -1.31
N SER A 60 2.84 21.34 -2.08
CA SER A 60 3.05 22.01 -3.36
C SER A 60 3.85 23.31 -3.22
N GLY A 61 3.59 24.05 -2.14
CA GLY A 61 4.33 25.26 -1.81
C GLY A 61 5.78 24.99 -1.41
N LEU A 62 6.04 23.95 -0.62
CA LEU A 62 7.41 23.52 -0.27
C LEU A 62 8.21 23.12 -1.52
N VAL A 63 7.58 22.34 -2.43
CA VAL A 63 8.22 21.98 -3.71
C VAL A 63 8.59 23.22 -4.52
N GLN A 64 7.68 24.20 -4.66
CA GLN A 64 7.95 25.45 -5.38
C GLN A 64 9.08 26.25 -4.72
N LYS A 65 9.04 26.39 -3.38
CA LYS A 65 10.06 27.08 -2.60
C LYS A 65 11.46 26.48 -2.83
N PHE A 66 11.60 25.18 -2.69
CA PHE A 66 12.91 24.53 -2.83
C PHE A 66 13.39 24.49 -4.28
N ARG A 67 12.49 24.29 -5.22
CA ARG A 67 12.83 24.35 -6.65
C ARG A 67 13.30 25.74 -7.07
N ALA A 68 12.72 26.81 -6.52
CA ALA A 68 13.15 28.17 -6.77
C ALA A 68 14.56 28.48 -6.19
N GLN A 69 14.96 27.79 -5.10
CA GLN A 69 16.30 27.92 -4.52
C GLN A 69 17.40 27.30 -5.42
N TYR A 70 17.07 26.19 -6.10
CA TYR A 70 18.03 25.42 -6.91
C TYR A 70 17.40 25.00 -8.26
N PRO A 71 17.02 25.96 -9.12
CA PRO A 71 16.21 25.68 -10.32
C PRO A 71 16.93 24.82 -11.37
N GLN A 72 18.25 24.83 -11.39
CA GLN A 72 19.07 24.05 -12.32
C GLN A 72 19.68 22.78 -11.70
N GLN A 73 19.29 22.45 -10.46
CA GLN A 73 19.88 21.34 -9.72
C GLN A 73 18.81 20.42 -9.10
N THR A 74 17.53 20.64 -9.41
CA THR A 74 16.42 19.92 -8.76
C THR A 74 15.88 18.78 -9.63
N LEU A 75 15.83 17.58 -9.03
CA LEU A 75 15.09 16.43 -9.50
C LEU A 75 13.92 16.19 -8.53
N THR A 76 12.69 16.01 -9.06
CA THR A 76 11.50 15.69 -8.25
C THR A 76 10.92 14.36 -8.70
N VAL A 77 10.76 13.40 -7.77
CA VAL A 77 10.34 12.03 -8.08
C VAL A 77 9.31 11.51 -7.09
N SER A 78 8.60 10.45 -7.47
CA SER A 78 7.78 9.63 -6.59
C SER A 78 8.22 8.17 -6.64
N SER A 79 8.24 7.50 -5.50
CA SER A 79 8.51 6.05 -5.43
C SER A 79 7.28 5.17 -5.52
N GLY A 80 6.14 5.68 -6.01
CA GLY A 80 4.92 4.92 -6.27
C GLY A 80 3.86 5.03 -5.18
N ASP A 81 2.77 4.27 -5.33
CA ASP A 81 1.55 4.36 -4.53
C ASP A 81 1.01 5.80 -4.47
N ASN A 82 0.89 6.40 -5.64
CA ASN A 82 0.48 7.79 -5.77
C ASN A 82 -1.00 8.02 -5.49
N TYR A 83 -1.77 6.95 -5.43
CA TYR A 83 -3.18 6.91 -5.10
C TYR A 83 -3.58 5.52 -4.61
N ILE A 84 -4.74 5.43 -3.98
CA ILE A 84 -5.42 4.16 -3.67
C ILE A 84 -6.90 4.32 -4.05
N PRO A 85 -7.58 3.28 -4.57
CA PRO A 85 -9.03 3.29 -4.70
C PRO A 85 -9.70 3.70 -3.38
N GLY A 86 -10.69 4.58 -3.44
CA GLY A 86 -11.37 5.10 -2.25
C GLY A 86 -12.11 6.40 -2.54
N PRO A 87 -12.63 7.06 -1.51
CA PRO A 87 -13.46 8.24 -1.69
C PRO A 87 -12.77 9.39 -2.43
N ARG A 88 -11.51 9.69 -2.10
CA ARG A 88 -10.71 10.72 -2.78
C ARG A 88 -10.49 10.37 -4.25
N PHE A 89 -10.04 9.16 -4.53
CA PHE A 89 -9.82 8.63 -5.87
C PHE A 89 -11.10 8.67 -6.72
N ASN A 90 -12.22 8.23 -6.14
CA ASN A 90 -13.52 8.19 -6.80
C ASN A 90 -14.15 9.57 -6.96
N ALA A 91 -13.82 10.56 -6.11
CA ALA A 91 -14.34 11.92 -6.23
C ALA A 91 -13.98 12.56 -7.58
N ALA A 92 -12.89 12.18 -8.22
CA ALA A 92 -12.50 12.66 -9.55
C ALA A 92 -13.52 12.31 -10.67
N TYR A 93 -14.42 11.36 -10.43
CA TYR A 93 -15.52 11.02 -11.35
C TYR A 93 -16.73 11.98 -11.21
N ASP A 94 -16.75 12.83 -10.19
CA ASP A 94 -17.87 13.77 -9.99
C ASP A 94 -17.87 14.86 -11.07
N PRO A 95 -19.03 15.18 -11.69
CA PRO A 95 -19.14 16.20 -12.73
C PRO A 95 -18.61 17.58 -12.33
N SER A 96 -18.61 17.93 -11.03
CA SER A 96 -18.08 19.20 -10.53
C SER A 96 -16.58 19.37 -10.76
N LEU A 97 -15.83 18.27 -10.90
CA LEU A 97 -14.38 18.30 -11.18
C LEU A 97 -14.07 18.36 -12.68
N ARG A 98 -15.03 18.19 -13.58
CA ARG A 98 -14.82 18.16 -15.03
C ARG A 98 -14.05 19.37 -15.57
N ALA A 99 -14.38 20.57 -15.08
CA ALA A 99 -13.72 21.80 -15.53
C ALA A 99 -12.22 21.83 -15.15
N LEU A 100 -11.84 21.17 -14.05
CA LEU A 100 -10.46 21.10 -13.56
C LEU A 100 -9.67 19.96 -14.20
N LEU A 101 -10.34 18.83 -14.48
CA LEU A 101 -9.71 17.58 -14.92
C LEU A 101 -9.94 17.27 -16.42
N GLY A 102 -10.74 18.08 -17.12
CA GLY A 102 -11.05 17.92 -18.53
C GLY A 102 -12.07 16.82 -18.86
N LYS A 103 -12.22 15.81 -18.01
CA LYS A 103 -13.15 14.70 -18.19
C LYS A 103 -13.34 13.96 -16.87
N GLU A 104 -14.53 13.43 -16.61
CA GLU A 104 -14.82 12.59 -15.44
C GLU A 104 -14.11 11.24 -15.58
N GLU A 105 -13.23 10.89 -14.65
CA GLU A 105 -12.61 9.58 -14.50
C GLU A 105 -11.94 9.51 -13.13
N VAL A 106 -12.00 8.34 -12.50
CA VAL A 106 -11.38 8.11 -11.18
C VAL A 106 -9.84 8.26 -11.23
N GLY A 107 -9.22 8.67 -10.13
CA GLY A 107 -7.77 8.80 -9.98
C GLY A 107 -7.11 9.98 -10.70
N ARG A 108 -7.85 10.70 -11.56
CA ARG A 108 -7.29 11.85 -12.30
C ARG A 108 -6.96 13.05 -11.42
N ALA A 109 -7.64 13.20 -10.29
CA ALA A 109 -7.34 14.26 -9.34
C ALA A 109 -5.99 14.06 -8.66
N ASP A 110 -5.66 12.82 -8.28
CA ASP A 110 -4.37 12.47 -7.70
C ASP A 110 -3.24 12.70 -8.72
N MET A 111 -3.47 12.31 -9.97
CA MET A 111 -2.53 12.59 -11.06
C MET A 111 -2.37 14.09 -11.33
N ALA A 112 -3.43 14.89 -11.19
CA ALA A 112 -3.34 16.34 -11.30
C ALA A 112 -2.47 16.95 -10.19
N PHE A 113 -2.52 16.42 -8.97
CA PHE A 113 -1.59 16.81 -7.90
C PHE A 113 -0.14 16.53 -8.29
N LEU A 114 0.19 15.32 -8.72
CA LEU A 114 1.57 14.94 -9.12
C LEU A 114 2.09 15.80 -10.27
N ASN A 115 1.25 16.07 -11.27
CA ASN A 115 1.58 16.96 -12.37
C ASN A 115 1.87 18.39 -11.89
N ALA A 116 1.10 18.89 -10.91
CA ALA A 116 1.30 20.23 -10.33
C ALA A 116 2.53 20.29 -9.41
N LEU A 117 2.85 19.20 -8.72
CA LEU A 117 4.10 19.03 -7.97
C LEU A 117 5.32 18.97 -8.90
N GLY A 118 5.10 18.71 -10.20
CA GLY A 118 6.16 18.63 -11.20
C GLY A 118 7.03 17.40 -11.02
N ILE A 119 6.42 16.25 -10.70
CA ILE A 119 7.10 14.96 -10.72
C ILE A 119 7.70 14.73 -12.11
N GLN A 120 8.92 14.23 -12.16
CA GLN A 120 9.68 13.99 -13.40
C GLN A 120 9.82 12.50 -13.73
N ALA A 121 9.65 11.63 -12.75
CA ALA A 121 9.54 10.18 -12.89
C ALA A 121 8.87 9.58 -11.66
N SER A 122 8.13 8.49 -11.81
CA SER A 122 7.52 7.74 -10.71
C SER A 122 7.78 6.26 -10.86
N ALA A 123 8.01 5.54 -9.76
CA ALA A 123 7.88 4.09 -9.74
C ALA A 123 6.41 3.68 -9.88
N ILE A 124 6.18 2.40 -10.21
CA ILE A 124 4.88 1.75 -10.10
C ILE A 124 4.84 1.06 -8.73
N GLY A 125 3.92 1.51 -7.86
CA GLY A 125 3.58 0.85 -6.62
C GLY A 125 2.48 -0.19 -6.81
N ASN A 126 2.04 -0.85 -5.72
CA ASN A 126 0.97 -1.84 -5.81
C ASN A 126 -0.40 -1.19 -6.03
N HIS A 127 -0.65 -0.02 -5.46
CA HIS A 127 -1.95 0.64 -5.56
C HIS A 127 -2.23 1.24 -6.94
N GLU A 128 -1.20 1.46 -7.78
CA GLU A 128 -1.40 1.72 -9.21
C GLU A 128 -2.14 0.58 -9.94
N LEU A 129 -2.08 -0.65 -9.41
CA LEU A 129 -2.62 -1.85 -10.05
C LEU A 129 -3.86 -2.45 -9.36
N ASP A 130 -4.39 -1.83 -8.31
CA ASP A 130 -5.54 -2.36 -7.54
C ASP A 130 -6.78 -2.59 -8.40
N LEU A 131 -7.10 -1.67 -9.31
CA LEU A 131 -8.23 -1.77 -10.23
C LEU A 131 -7.81 -2.28 -11.62
N GLY A 132 -6.63 -2.87 -11.72
CA GLY A 132 -6.10 -3.46 -12.93
C GLY A 132 -5.40 -2.49 -13.88
N THR A 133 -4.72 -3.06 -14.85
CA THR A 133 -3.88 -2.34 -15.83
C THR A 133 -4.68 -1.41 -16.72
N ARG A 134 -5.95 -1.72 -17.02
CA ARG A 134 -6.86 -0.84 -17.77
C ARG A 134 -7.09 0.48 -17.05
N GLN A 135 -7.38 0.43 -15.74
CA GLN A 135 -7.62 1.65 -14.96
C GLN A 135 -6.35 2.48 -14.85
N PHE A 136 -5.22 1.84 -14.56
CA PHE A 136 -3.92 2.49 -14.55
C PHE A 136 -3.64 3.20 -15.88
N ALA A 137 -3.81 2.51 -17.02
CA ALA A 137 -3.64 3.10 -18.34
C ALA A 137 -4.56 4.30 -18.59
N SER A 138 -5.84 4.26 -18.11
CA SER A 138 -6.81 5.35 -18.30
C SER A 138 -6.42 6.62 -17.55
N ILE A 139 -5.70 6.48 -16.44
CA ILE A 139 -5.23 7.61 -15.63
C ILE A 139 -4.00 8.25 -16.26
N ILE A 140 -3.03 7.46 -16.71
CA ILE A 140 -1.72 7.96 -17.13
C ILE A 140 -1.69 8.46 -18.57
N LYS A 141 -2.49 7.89 -19.49
CA LYS A 141 -2.52 8.29 -20.91
C LYS A 141 -3.40 9.52 -21.15
N PRO A 142 -3.09 10.35 -22.15
CA PRO A 142 -3.99 11.41 -22.60
C PRO A 142 -5.32 10.85 -23.10
N ASP A 143 -6.44 11.57 -22.81
CA ASP A 143 -7.78 11.22 -23.25
C ASP A 143 -8.65 12.48 -23.42
N GLY A 144 -8.81 12.97 -24.63
CA GLY A 144 -9.53 14.21 -24.94
C GLY A 144 -8.85 15.43 -24.29
N ALA A 145 -9.57 16.12 -23.40
CA ALA A 145 -9.04 17.26 -22.66
C ALA A 145 -8.14 16.87 -21.47
N TRP A 146 -8.13 15.60 -21.10
CA TRP A 146 -7.22 15.07 -20.09
C TRP A 146 -5.82 14.86 -20.66
N GLY A 147 -4.82 15.55 -20.09
CA GLY A 147 -3.42 15.51 -20.60
C GLY A 147 -2.62 14.28 -20.15
N GLY A 148 -3.14 13.46 -19.26
CA GLY A 148 -2.41 12.31 -18.70
C GLY A 148 -1.34 12.68 -17.68
N ALA A 149 -0.50 11.72 -17.32
CA ALA A 149 0.71 11.95 -16.53
C ALA A 149 1.73 12.73 -17.37
N ARG A 150 2.37 13.74 -16.77
CA ARG A 150 3.41 14.54 -17.44
C ARG A 150 4.82 13.96 -17.27
N PHE A 151 4.91 12.73 -16.80
CA PHE A 151 6.15 12.00 -16.52
C PHE A 151 5.98 10.54 -16.88
N PRO A 152 7.07 9.77 -17.05
CA PRO A 152 7.00 8.33 -17.22
C PRO A 152 6.78 7.60 -15.88
N TYR A 153 6.06 6.50 -15.91
CA TYR A 153 6.09 5.48 -14.88
C TYR A 153 7.15 4.43 -15.19
N LEU A 154 7.91 4.05 -14.17
CA LEU A 154 9.09 3.21 -14.32
C LEU A 154 8.93 1.90 -13.54
N SER A 155 9.36 0.77 -14.13
CA SER A 155 9.71 -0.46 -13.43
C SER A 155 10.56 -1.35 -14.34
N TYR A 156 11.84 -1.56 -13.99
CA TYR A 156 12.77 -2.33 -14.80
C TYR A 156 12.51 -3.83 -14.72
N ASN A 157 12.08 -4.30 -13.58
CA ASN A 157 11.84 -5.72 -13.31
C ASN A 157 10.42 -6.20 -13.66
N VAL A 158 9.63 -5.37 -14.39
CA VAL A 158 8.29 -5.73 -14.85
C VAL A 158 8.26 -5.83 -16.38
N ASP A 159 7.77 -6.96 -16.88
CA ASP A 159 7.48 -7.11 -18.31
C ASP A 159 6.01 -6.72 -18.58
N PHE A 160 5.84 -5.65 -19.34
CA PHE A 160 4.53 -5.09 -19.74
C PHE A 160 4.00 -5.69 -21.06
N SER A 161 4.80 -6.49 -21.77
CA SER A 161 4.53 -6.84 -23.18
C SER A 161 3.34 -7.79 -23.35
N ALA A 162 3.02 -8.59 -22.35
CA ALA A 162 1.92 -9.55 -22.39
C ALA A 162 0.55 -8.95 -21.99
N ASP A 163 0.51 -7.72 -21.49
CA ASP A 163 -0.73 -7.06 -21.08
C ASP A 163 -1.25 -6.14 -22.17
N SER A 164 -2.45 -6.42 -22.71
CA SER A 164 -3.04 -5.70 -23.85
C SER A 164 -3.37 -4.22 -23.53
N GLU A 165 -3.58 -3.87 -22.26
CA GLU A 165 -4.00 -2.52 -21.86
C GLU A 165 -2.80 -1.56 -21.78
N VAL A 166 -1.61 -2.06 -21.42
CA VAL A 166 -0.42 -1.25 -21.18
C VAL A 166 0.75 -1.52 -22.13
N ALA A 167 0.77 -2.64 -22.87
CA ALA A 167 1.87 -2.95 -23.80
C ALA A 167 2.14 -1.82 -24.81
N GLY A 168 1.10 -1.15 -25.31
CA GLY A 168 1.20 -0.01 -26.22
C GLY A 168 1.74 1.28 -25.58
N LEU A 169 1.88 1.32 -24.27
CA LEU A 169 2.48 2.46 -23.53
C LEU A 169 3.97 2.27 -23.26
N LYS A 170 4.48 1.04 -23.43
CA LYS A 170 5.89 0.70 -23.18
C LYS A 170 6.79 1.36 -24.23
N LEU A 171 7.85 2.01 -23.77
CA LEU A 171 8.93 2.55 -24.58
C LEU A 171 10.25 1.84 -24.27
N ALA A 172 11.23 2.04 -25.15
CA ALA A 172 12.60 1.61 -24.88
C ALA A 172 13.19 2.38 -23.68
N ASN A 173 14.09 1.73 -22.96
CA ASN A 173 14.84 2.30 -21.87
C ASN A 173 15.76 3.47 -22.37
N GLY A 174 16.09 4.39 -21.46
CA GLY A 174 17.11 5.42 -21.68
C GLY A 174 16.65 6.65 -22.45
N GLY A 175 15.35 6.78 -22.76
CA GLY A 175 14.80 8.01 -23.33
C GLY A 175 14.81 9.17 -22.33
N ASN A 176 14.64 10.39 -22.84
CA ASN A 176 14.47 11.57 -22.00
C ASN A 176 13.09 11.57 -21.34
N ALA A 177 13.04 11.71 -20.03
CA ALA A 177 11.80 11.68 -19.25
C ALA A 177 10.73 12.68 -19.74
N ALA A 178 11.15 13.88 -20.15
CA ALA A 178 10.25 14.91 -20.67
C ALA A 178 9.53 14.49 -21.98
N GLU A 179 10.07 13.51 -22.71
CA GLU A 179 9.51 12.99 -23.97
C GLU A 179 8.69 11.70 -23.73
N GLN A 180 8.67 11.18 -22.51
CA GLN A 180 8.04 9.92 -22.15
C GLN A 180 6.80 10.11 -21.26
N ALA A 181 6.18 11.28 -21.29
CA ALA A 181 4.97 11.60 -20.53
C ALA A 181 3.86 10.58 -20.77
N GLY A 182 3.27 10.02 -19.71
CA GLY A 182 2.22 9.02 -19.75
C GLY A 182 2.64 7.67 -20.35
N LYS A 183 3.94 7.36 -20.33
CA LYS A 183 4.53 6.12 -20.85
C LYS A 183 5.15 5.27 -19.75
N LEU A 184 5.48 4.01 -20.12
CA LEU A 184 6.11 3.01 -19.28
C LEU A 184 7.50 2.68 -19.80
N THR A 185 8.49 2.62 -18.93
CA THR A 185 9.85 2.20 -19.27
C THR A 185 10.54 1.61 -18.04
N GLY A 186 11.67 0.92 -18.22
CA GLY A 186 12.46 0.41 -17.09
C GLY A 186 13.27 1.51 -16.40
N TRP A 187 13.89 2.40 -17.20
CA TRP A 187 14.64 3.56 -16.75
C TRP A 187 14.62 4.70 -17.78
N THR A 188 14.86 5.90 -17.30
CA THR A 188 14.82 7.13 -18.09
C THR A 188 15.99 8.06 -17.76
N VAL A 189 16.23 9.06 -18.58
CA VAL A 189 17.21 10.13 -18.32
C VAL A 189 16.47 11.41 -17.95
N VAL A 190 16.80 11.97 -16.80
CA VAL A 190 16.36 13.32 -16.42
C VAL A 190 17.53 14.27 -16.56
N HIS A 191 17.34 15.36 -17.31
CA HIS A 191 18.33 16.43 -17.42
C HIS A 191 18.14 17.43 -16.27
N VAL A 192 19.16 17.60 -15.46
CA VAL A 192 19.20 18.52 -14.32
C VAL A 192 20.36 19.50 -14.55
N GLY A 193 20.04 20.69 -15.06
CA GLY A 193 21.06 21.60 -15.58
C GLY A 193 21.86 20.96 -16.73
N SER A 194 23.17 20.91 -16.59
CA SER A 194 24.06 20.25 -17.55
C SER A 194 24.27 18.75 -17.28
N GLN A 195 23.71 18.21 -16.20
CA GLN A 195 23.92 16.82 -15.78
C GLN A 195 22.82 15.90 -16.29
N LYS A 196 23.20 14.67 -16.58
CA LYS A 196 22.29 13.56 -16.84
C LYS A 196 22.16 12.71 -15.58
N ILE A 197 20.95 12.53 -15.12
CA ILE A 197 20.62 11.63 -14.00
C ILE A 197 19.88 10.42 -14.57
N GLY A 198 20.42 9.22 -14.36
CA GLY A 198 19.71 7.98 -14.67
C GLY A 198 18.70 7.68 -13.56
N VAL A 199 17.43 7.63 -13.90
CA VAL A 199 16.37 7.24 -12.94
C VAL A 199 15.83 5.89 -13.37
N ILE A 200 16.00 4.89 -12.54
CA ILE A 200 15.51 3.54 -12.71
C ILE A 200 14.50 3.23 -11.61
N ALA A 201 13.53 2.37 -11.85
CA ALA A 201 12.65 1.91 -10.77
C ALA A 201 12.51 0.40 -10.75
N ALA A 202 12.10 -0.11 -9.60
CA ALA A 202 11.77 -1.51 -9.40
C ALA A 202 10.52 -1.64 -8.50
N SER A 203 9.67 -2.60 -8.84
CA SER A 203 8.44 -2.95 -8.13
C SER A 203 8.62 -4.30 -7.41
N SER A 204 8.06 -4.43 -6.21
CA SER A 204 8.16 -5.69 -5.47
C SER A 204 7.49 -6.85 -6.22
N PRO A 205 8.15 -8.01 -6.37
CA PRO A 205 7.53 -9.20 -6.95
C PRO A 205 6.24 -9.66 -6.24
N VAL A 206 6.04 -9.25 -4.98
CA VAL A 206 4.84 -9.57 -4.20
C VAL A 206 3.56 -8.97 -4.83
N PHE A 207 3.67 -7.96 -5.70
CA PHE A 207 2.53 -7.34 -6.39
C PHE A 207 1.74 -8.33 -7.22
N ALA A 208 2.40 -9.36 -7.77
CA ALA A 208 1.71 -10.45 -8.46
C ALA A 208 0.59 -11.10 -7.63
N ASN A 209 0.68 -11.04 -6.29
CA ASN A 209 -0.24 -11.72 -5.36
C ASN A 209 -1.15 -10.75 -4.58
N ILE A 210 -0.80 -9.46 -4.50
CA ILE A 210 -1.53 -8.49 -3.65
C ILE A 210 -2.29 -7.44 -4.45
N THR A 211 -2.22 -7.48 -5.79
CA THR A 211 -2.92 -6.53 -6.68
C THR A 211 -3.69 -7.26 -7.77
N SER A 212 -4.21 -6.51 -8.76
CA SER A 212 -4.80 -7.02 -9.99
C SER A 212 -3.85 -6.76 -11.18
N PRO A 213 -2.72 -7.48 -11.28
CA PRO A 213 -1.63 -7.14 -12.18
C PRO A 213 -1.89 -7.44 -13.66
N GLY A 214 -3.03 -8.06 -14.01
CA GLY A 214 -3.35 -8.42 -15.39
C GLY A 214 -2.33 -9.37 -16.00
N GLY A 215 -1.82 -9.01 -17.19
CA GLY A 215 -0.77 -9.75 -17.89
C GLY A 215 0.67 -9.34 -17.53
N LEU A 216 0.89 -8.54 -16.50
CA LEU A 216 2.22 -8.12 -16.06
C LEU A 216 3.02 -9.28 -15.47
N VAL A 217 4.31 -9.36 -15.83
CA VAL A 217 5.22 -10.39 -15.27
C VAL A 217 6.31 -9.73 -14.46
N PHE A 218 6.33 -10.01 -13.16
CA PHE A 218 7.34 -9.51 -12.23
C PHE A 218 8.56 -10.45 -12.18
N LYS A 219 9.74 -9.87 -12.12
CA LYS A 219 11.02 -10.60 -12.06
C LYS A 219 11.85 -10.19 -10.83
N PRO A 220 12.45 -11.18 -10.12
CA PRO A 220 12.21 -12.62 -10.27
C PRO A 220 10.77 -12.99 -9.88
N ALA A 221 10.28 -14.13 -10.38
CA ALA A 221 9.01 -14.65 -9.91
C ALA A 221 9.12 -15.07 -8.45
N MET A 222 8.04 -14.90 -7.68
CA MET A 222 7.99 -15.32 -6.28
C MET A 222 8.11 -16.85 -6.20
N ALA A 223 9.09 -17.32 -5.46
CA ALA A 223 9.21 -18.71 -5.04
C ALA A 223 9.01 -18.78 -3.53
N SER A 224 8.22 -19.72 -3.03
CA SER A 224 8.01 -19.93 -1.58
C SER A 224 7.38 -18.77 -0.76
N GLY A 225 6.74 -17.80 -1.40
CA GLY A 225 6.04 -16.70 -0.70
C GLY A 225 6.93 -15.55 -0.19
N GLU A 226 8.25 -15.62 -0.37
CA GLU A 226 9.21 -14.57 -0.01
C GLU A 226 9.87 -13.95 -1.24
N VAL A 227 10.31 -12.70 -1.11
CA VAL A 227 11.05 -11.99 -2.16
C VAL A 227 12.49 -12.50 -2.21
N ASP A 228 12.91 -13.01 -3.36
CA ASP A 228 14.34 -13.29 -3.64
C ASP A 228 15.08 -11.96 -3.86
N VAL A 229 15.62 -11.40 -2.77
CA VAL A 229 16.34 -10.13 -2.80
C VAL A 229 17.61 -10.20 -3.66
N ASN A 230 18.28 -11.36 -3.73
CA ASN A 230 19.49 -11.52 -4.55
C ASN A 230 19.13 -11.57 -6.05
N GLY A 231 18.09 -12.31 -6.41
CA GLY A 231 17.57 -12.34 -7.78
C GLY A 231 17.05 -10.97 -8.21
N LEU A 232 16.36 -10.26 -7.31
CA LEU A 232 15.87 -8.90 -7.57
C LEU A 232 17.04 -7.92 -7.77
N ALA A 233 18.07 -7.97 -6.93
CA ALA A 233 19.26 -7.14 -7.10
C ALA A 233 19.97 -7.44 -8.44
N ALA A 234 20.08 -8.70 -8.84
CA ALA A 234 20.66 -9.08 -10.12
C ALA A 234 19.85 -8.55 -11.31
N GLU A 235 18.51 -8.55 -11.20
CA GLU A 235 17.63 -8.00 -12.24
C GLU A 235 17.80 -6.47 -12.34
N ILE A 236 17.76 -5.74 -11.22
CA ILE A 236 17.95 -4.28 -11.19
C ILE A 236 19.36 -3.92 -11.69
N GLN A 237 20.40 -4.67 -11.33
CA GLN A 237 21.79 -4.39 -11.73
C GLN A 237 21.95 -4.34 -13.25
N ARG A 238 21.23 -5.18 -14.01
CA ARG A 238 21.26 -5.10 -15.48
C ARG A 238 20.82 -3.74 -16.01
N GLY A 239 19.78 -3.16 -15.43
CA GLY A 239 19.34 -1.81 -15.79
C GLY A 239 20.35 -0.72 -15.38
N VAL A 240 20.98 -0.85 -14.23
CA VAL A 240 22.05 0.04 -13.79
C VAL A 240 23.26 -0.07 -14.72
N ASP A 241 23.59 -1.28 -15.17
CA ASP A 241 24.68 -1.48 -16.15
C ASP A 241 24.36 -0.86 -17.53
N GLU A 242 23.09 -0.88 -17.97
CA GLU A 242 22.65 -0.14 -19.17
C GLU A 242 22.86 1.37 -18.99
N ILE A 243 22.50 1.94 -17.82
CA ILE A 243 22.66 3.37 -17.52
C ILE A 243 24.14 3.77 -17.54
N THR A 244 24.99 2.99 -16.87
CA THR A 244 26.43 3.27 -16.81
C THR A 244 27.11 3.08 -18.16
N ALA A 245 26.70 2.09 -18.95
CA ALA A 245 27.16 1.89 -20.33
C ALA A 245 26.75 3.06 -21.25
N ALA A 246 25.65 3.77 -20.96
CA ALA A 246 25.26 5.00 -21.63
C ALA A 246 26.07 6.24 -21.19
N GLY A 247 27.10 6.06 -20.34
CA GLY A 247 27.97 7.13 -19.84
C GLY A 247 27.35 7.98 -18.74
N ILE A 248 26.32 7.51 -18.07
CA ILE A 248 25.64 8.20 -16.95
C ILE A 248 26.22 7.65 -15.64
N ASN A 249 26.70 8.54 -14.80
CA ASN A 249 27.40 8.21 -13.54
C ASN A 249 26.69 8.75 -12.29
N LYS A 250 25.42 9.11 -12.39
CA LYS A 250 24.55 9.48 -11.27
C LYS A 250 23.24 8.73 -11.43
N VAL A 251 22.97 7.82 -10.50
CA VAL A 251 21.85 6.87 -10.59
C VAL A 251 20.95 6.97 -9.36
N VAL A 252 19.67 7.22 -9.61
CA VAL A 252 18.62 7.19 -8.59
C VAL A 252 17.72 5.99 -8.85
N LEU A 253 17.59 5.11 -7.88
CA LEU A 253 16.66 3.98 -7.89
C LEU A 253 15.40 4.35 -7.11
N LEU A 254 14.24 4.29 -7.73
CA LEU A 254 12.94 4.37 -7.08
C LEU A 254 12.51 2.93 -6.77
N ALA A 255 12.54 2.53 -5.50
CA ALA A 255 12.32 1.16 -5.09
C ALA A 255 11.02 1.03 -4.27
N HIS A 256 9.98 0.43 -4.86
CA HIS A 256 8.72 0.20 -4.17
C HIS A 256 8.63 -1.25 -3.69
N MET A 257 9.16 -1.52 -2.49
CA MET A 257 9.40 -2.89 -2.00
C MET A 257 8.50 -3.33 -0.84
N GLN A 258 7.63 -2.48 -0.32
CA GLN A 258 6.79 -2.74 0.85
C GLN A 258 7.59 -2.95 2.16
N SER A 259 8.91 -2.74 2.14
CA SER A 259 9.76 -3.00 3.31
C SER A 259 11.09 -2.26 3.19
N LEU A 260 11.32 -1.30 4.09
CA LEU A 260 12.60 -0.58 4.16
C LEU A 260 13.82 -1.52 4.36
N THR A 261 13.60 -2.69 4.93
CA THR A 261 14.65 -3.70 5.08
C THR A 261 15.12 -4.23 3.72
N ILE A 262 14.21 -4.39 2.75
CA ILE A 262 14.54 -4.83 1.39
C ILE A 262 15.33 -3.73 0.66
N GLU A 263 14.89 -2.47 0.73
CA GLU A 263 15.61 -1.36 0.10
C GLU A 263 17.02 -1.18 0.67
N LYS A 264 17.19 -1.29 2.00
CA LYS A 264 18.51 -1.29 2.64
C LYS A 264 19.37 -2.47 2.19
N ALA A 265 18.76 -3.64 2.00
CA ALA A 265 19.46 -4.83 1.50
C ALA A 265 19.86 -4.68 0.03
N LEU A 266 19.05 -4.04 -0.81
CA LEU A 266 19.40 -3.70 -2.20
C LEU A 266 20.58 -2.74 -2.26
N ALA A 267 20.61 -1.71 -1.41
CA ALA A 267 21.70 -0.73 -1.36
C ALA A 267 23.09 -1.41 -1.24
N SER A 268 23.21 -2.43 -0.41
CA SER A 268 24.47 -3.16 -0.22
C SER A 268 24.78 -4.24 -1.29
N ARG A 269 23.83 -4.53 -2.18
CA ARG A 269 23.96 -5.58 -3.22
C ARG A 269 24.16 -5.03 -4.63
N LEU A 270 23.67 -3.83 -4.87
CA LEU A 270 23.81 -3.14 -6.15
C LEU A 270 25.18 -2.44 -6.24
N LYS A 271 25.60 -2.12 -7.43
CA LYS A 271 26.79 -1.28 -7.73
C LYS A 271 26.35 -0.07 -8.53
N ASN A 272 27.01 1.06 -8.30
CA ASN A 272 26.77 2.30 -9.03
C ASN A 272 25.35 2.83 -8.88
N VAL A 273 24.67 2.55 -7.77
CA VAL A 273 23.43 3.22 -7.36
C VAL A 273 23.76 4.19 -6.25
N ASP A 274 23.55 5.46 -6.47
CA ASP A 274 23.92 6.52 -5.52
C ASP A 274 22.82 6.73 -4.46
N ILE A 275 21.57 6.78 -4.92
CA ILE A 275 20.42 7.10 -4.07
C ILE A 275 19.30 6.11 -4.34
N ILE A 276 18.75 5.52 -3.27
CA ILE A 276 17.51 4.74 -3.31
C ILE A 276 16.41 5.54 -2.63
N VAL A 277 15.33 5.83 -3.37
CA VAL A 277 14.09 6.37 -2.81
C VAL A 277 13.17 5.20 -2.54
N ALA A 278 12.96 4.88 -1.27
CA ALA A 278 12.13 3.77 -0.83
C ALA A 278 10.63 4.11 -0.88
N GLY A 279 9.77 3.08 -0.99
CA GLY A 279 8.31 3.22 -1.02
C GLY A 279 7.57 1.96 -0.59
N GLY A 280 6.27 2.09 -0.30
CA GLY A 280 5.36 1.00 0.09
C GLY A 280 5.38 0.64 1.57
N SER A 281 6.26 1.22 2.38
CA SER A 281 6.37 0.88 3.80
C SER A 281 5.87 1.98 4.74
N ASN A 282 5.51 3.16 4.21
CA ASN A 282 5.10 4.35 4.97
C ASN A 282 6.07 4.67 6.12
N THR A 283 7.38 4.53 5.85
CA THR A 283 8.42 4.67 6.88
C THR A 283 9.00 6.07 6.88
N LEU A 284 8.99 6.74 8.03
CA LEU A 284 9.61 8.04 8.22
C LEU A 284 11.07 7.88 8.63
N LEU A 285 11.99 8.29 7.78
CA LEU A 285 13.37 8.57 8.17
C LEU A 285 13.53 10.07 8.43
N SER A 286 14.29 10.44 9.47
CA SER A 286 14.53 11.84 9.80
C SER A 286 15.87 12.01 10.49
N ASP A 287 16.33 13.26 10.60
CA ASP A 287 17.51 13.61 11.39
C ASP A 287 17.16 14.54 12.59
N ALA A 288 18.17 14.95 13.32
CA ALA A 288 17.98 15.76 14.52
C ALA A 288 17.51 17.21 14.24
N ASN A 289 17.57 17.67 12.99
CA ASN A 289 17.15 19.00 12.58
C ASN A 289 15.71 19.00 12.05
N ASP A 290 15.15 17.83 11.78
CA ASP A 290 13.80 17.70 11.26
C ASP A 290 12.76 17.98 12.34
N VAL A 291 11.76 18.79 12.00
CA VAL A 291 10.61 19.05 12.87
C VAL A 291 9.49 18.11 12.47
N LEU A 292 9.28 17.06 13.26
CA LEU A 292 8.24 16.07 12.97
C LEU A 292 6.85 16.61 13.34
N ARG A 293 5.84 16.11 12.65
CA ARG A 293 4.43 16.35 12.96
C ARG A 293 4.07 15.70 14.31
N ALA A 294 3.11 16.26 15.00
CA ALA A 294 2.70 15.77 16.32
C ALA A 294 2.25 14.28 16.24
N GLY A 295 2.90 13.44 17.03
CA GLY A 295 2.63 12.01 17.10
C GLY A 295 3.47 11.13 16.18
N ASP A 296 4.13 11.69 15.16
CA ASP A 296 5.00 10.92 14.26
C ASP A 296 6.35 10.59 14.94
N LYS A 297 6.96 9.50 14.50
CA LYS A 297 8.23 9.02 15.05
C LYS A 297 9.17 8.60 13.92
N SER A 298 10.44 8.96 14.06
CA SER A 298 11.49 8.47 13.16
C SER A 298 11.73 6.97 13.34
N ALA A 299 11.91 6.28 12.23
CA ALA A 299 12.33 4.88 12.18
C ALA A 299 13.84 4.71 11.91
N GLY A 300 14.57 5.81 11.79
CA GLY A 300 16.01 5.83 11.55
C GLY A 300 16.50 7.12 10.91
N ASP A 301 17.79 7.18 10.62
CA ASP A 301 18.46 8.37 10.12
C ASP A 301 18.07 8.69 8.67
N TYR A 302 17.93 10.00 8.36
CA TYR A 302 17.76 10.53 7.02
C TYR A 302 19.01 11.35 6.60
N PRO A 303 19.70 10.97 5.49
CA PRO A 303 19.55 9.71 4.77
C PRO A 303 20.14 8.52 5.55
N TYR A 304 19.61 7.32 5.37
CA TYR A 304 20.31 6.11 5.79
C TYR A 304 21.53 5.91 4.89
N GLN A 305 22.72 5.91 5.47
CA GLN A 305 23.99 5.83 4.76
C GLN A 305 24.56 4.41 4.81
N THR A 306 25.06 3.93 3.68
CA THR A 306 25.75 2.64 3.57
C THR A 306 26.76 2.67 2.41
N GLN A 307 27.33 1.51 2.10
CA GLN A 307 28.18 1.31 0.91
C GLN A 307 27.51 0.32 -0.03
N ASP A 308 27.66 0.56 -1.31
CA ASP A 308 27.25 -0.33 -2.38
C ASP A 308 28.15 -1.59 -2.45
N ALA A 309 27.85 -2.54 -3.33
CA ALA A 309 28.64 -3.77 -3.49
C ALA A 309 30.05 -3.55 -4.05
N ALA A 310 30.39 -2.34 -4.49
CA ALA A 310 31.72 -1.91 -4.91
C ALA A 310 32.46 -1.07 -3.85
N GLY A 311 31.84 -0.88 -2.67
CA GLY A 311 32.39 -0.06 -1.58
C GLY A 311 32.22 1.45 -1.79
N GLN A 312 31.39 1.89 -2.74
CA GLN A 312 31.06 3.29 -2.95
C GLN A 312 29.93 3.76 -2.03
N PRO A 313 29.91 5.05 -1.61
CA PRO A 313 28.82 5.57 -0.82
C PRO A 313 27.48 5.46 -1.55
N THR A 314 26.45 4.99 -0.87
CA THR A 314 25.06 4.98 -1.32
C THR A 314 24.15 5.31 -0.13
N VAL A 315 22.97 5.88 -0.44
CA VAL A 315 22.00 6.27 0.60
C VAL A 315 20.60 5.75 0.28
N VAL A 316 19.81 5.53 1.35
CA VAL A 316 18.37 5.26 1.25
C VAL A 316 17.61 6.38 1.93
N VAL A 317 16.58 6.92 1.26
CA VAL A 317 15.69 7.97 1.77
C VAL A 317 14.23 7.53 1.70
N ASN A 318 13.43 7.92 2.70
CA ASN A 318 11.98 7.73 2.76
C ASN A 318 11.36 8.72 3.74
N VAL A 319 10.16 9.24 3.47
CA VAL A 319 9.53 10.29 4.28
C VAL A 319 8.04 10.05 4.58
N ASP A 320 7.67 8.81 4.95
CA ASP A 320 6.28 8.47 5.29
C ASP A 320 5.32 8.59 4.07
N ALA A 321 4.05 8.86 4.31
CA ALA A 321 2.94 8.79 3.36
C ALA A 321 2.08 10.07 3.37
N ASP A 322 1.02 10.13 2.56
CA ASP A 322 -0.09 11.11 2.61
C ASP A 322 0.35 12.57 2.48
N TYR A 323 1.44 12.83 1.78
CA TYR A 323 2.00 14.19 1.65
C TYR A 323 2.32 14.86 3.00
N LYS A 324 2.46 14.07 4.08
CA LYS A 324 2.82 14.57 5.40
C LYS A 324 4.17 15.25 5.44
N TYR A 325 5.09 14.78 4.60
CA TYR A 325 6.44 15.32 4.48
C TYR A 325 6.87 15.40 3.02
N LEU A 326 7.69 16.40 2.71
CA LEU A 326 8.50 16.45 1.50
C LEU A 326 9.92 16.01 1.85
N GLY A 327 10.40 14.93 1.24
CA GLY A 327 11.81 14.55 1.32
C GLY A 327 12.66 15.50 0.50
N ARG A 328 13.73 16.04 1.11
CA ARG A 328 14.72 16.86 0.46
C ARG A 328 16.12 16.32 0.78
N PHE A 329 16.87 15.96 -0.24
CA PHE A 329 18.23 15.50 -0.08
C PHE A 329 19.18 16.29 -0.98
N MET A 330 20.15 16.98 -0.36
CA MET A 330 21.23 17.67 -1.08
C MET A 330 22.39 16.68 -1.27
N ALA A 331 22.52 16.15 -2.47
CA ALA A 331 23.46 15.11 -2.83
C ALA A 331 24.69 15.70 -3.54
N PRO A 332 25.81 15.93 -2.85
CA PRO A 332 27.05 16.40 -3.46
C PRO A 332 27.78 15.24 -4.13
N PHE A 333 28.15 15.42 -5.39
CA PHE A 333 28.92 14.48 -6.20
C PHE A 333 30.29 15.04 -6.57
N ASP A 334 31.31 14.22 -6.53
CA ASP A 334 32.63 14.57 -7.05
C ASP A 334 32.64 14.56 -8.59
N ALA A 335 33.81 14.87 -9.18
CA ALA A 335 33.97 14.90 -10.63
C ALA A 335 33.78 13.53 -11.33
N LYS A 336 33.82 12.41 -10.58
CA LYS A 336 33.60 11.05 -11.10
C LYS A 336 32.14 10.65 -10.98
N GLY A 337 31.31 11.43 -10.28
CA GLY A 337 29.92 11.11 -10.01
C GLY A 337 29.72 10.28 -8.71
N VAL A 338 30.68 10.28 -7.80
CA VAL A 338 30.61 9.60 -6.52
C VAL A 338 30.06 10.55 -5.46
N LEU A 339 29.13 10.11 -4.62
CA LEU A 339 28.63 10.87 -3.47
C LEU A 339 29.75 11.20 -2.49
N ILE A 340 29.67 12.37 -1.86
CA ILE A 340 30.63 12.85 -0.86
C ILE A 340 29.92 12.95 0.50
N PRO A 341 29.85 11.87 1.32
CA PRO A 341 29.12 11.88 2.58
C PRO A 341 29.57 12.96 3.58
N GLN A 342 30.86 13.33 3.56
CA GLN A 342 31.43 14.36 4.41
C GLN A 342 30.90 15.77 4.10
N ARG A 343 30.18 15.93 2.98
CA ARG A 343 29.55 17.20 2.57
C ARG A 343 28.01 17.14 2.61
N PHE A 344 27.42 16.11 3.21
CA PHE A 344 25.98 16.10 3.41
C PHE A 344 25.60 17.20 4.42
N ASP A 345 24.59 17.97 4.03
CA ASP A 345 24.09 19.11 4.79
C ASP A 345 22.73 18.77 5.39
N SER A 346 22.73 18.43 6.70
CA SER A 346 21.52 18.08 7.45
C SER A 346 20.63 19.29 7.79
N GLN A 347 21.09 20.53 7.54
CA GLN A 347 20.23 21.72 7.65
C GLN A 347 19.38 21.92 6.39
N LEU A 348 19.82 21.39 5.27
CA LEU A 348 19.14 21.50 3.97
C LEU A 348 18.45 20.19 3.58
N SER A 349 18.97 19.04 4.05
CA SER A 349 18.42 17.72 3.80
C SER A 349 17.53 17.29 4.96
N GLY A 350 16.50 16.48 4.71
CA GLY A 350 15.63 15.95 5.76
C GLY A 350 14.19 15.74 5.31
N ALA A 351 13.34 15.42 6.27
CA ALA A 351 11.90 15.28 6.14
C ALA A 351 11.20 16.61 6.49
N TRP A 352 10.79 17.34 5.49
CA TRP A 352 10.15 18.65 5.66
C TRP A 352 8.64 18.50 5.87
N ALA A 353 8.18 18.70 7.11
CA ALA A 353 6.78 18.56 7.48
C ALA A 353 5.87 19.56 6.73
N THR A 354 4.71 19.09 6.31
CA THR A 354 3.63 19.90 5.75
C THR A 354 2.66 20.33 6.85
N SER A 355 1.97 21.47 6.64
CA SER A 355 0.86 21.88 7.50
C SER A 355 -0.46 21.24 7.03
N GLU A 356 -1.35 20.94 7.96
CA GLU A 356 -2.72 20.51 7.68
C GLU A 356 -3.74 21.66 7.78
N THR A 357 -3.39 22.74 8.45
CA THR A 357 -4.34 23.80 8.82
C THR A 357 -4.11 25.13 8.14
N ASP A 358 -2.91 25.38 7.63
CA ASP A 358 -2.51 26.64 7.00
C ASP A 358 -1.71 26.38 5.72
N ASP A 359 -2.34 26.69 4.58
CA ASP A 359 -1.73 26.55 3.25
C ASP A 359 -0.47 27.44 3.08
N SER A 360 -0.35 28.51 3.87
CA SER A 360 0.79 29.42 3.85
C SER A 360 1.82 29.12 4.95
N ALA A 361 1.66 28.04 5.73
CA ALA A 361 2.59 27.67 6.77
C ALA A 361 4.03 27.55 6.22
N GLY A 362 4.98 28.07 6.97
CA GLY A 362 6.38 28.12 6.54
C GLY A 362 6.67 29.12 5.41
N GLY A 363 5.75 30.05 5.13
CA GLY A 363 5.96 31.12 4.14
C GLY A 363 6.02 30.61 2.70
N VAL A 364 5.20 29.61 2.36
CA VAL A 364 5.14 29.03 1.01
C VAL A 364 3.97 29.59 0.21
N THR A 365 4.11 29.64 -1.13
CA THR A 365 3.03 29.95 -2.06
C THR A 365 2.52 28.65 -2.65
N VAL A 366 1.26 28.29 -2.36
CA VAL A 366 0.66 27.04 -2.83
C VAL A 366 0.24 27.13 -4.30
N SER A 367 0.17 25.99 -4.98
CA SER A 367 -0.35 25.90 -6.34
C SER A 367 -1.86 26.16 -6.36
N GLY A 368 -2.30 27.15 -7.16
CA GLY A 368 -3.74 27.45 -7.31
C GLY A 368 -4.52 26.24 -7.85
N LEU A 369 -3.96 25.45 -8.76
CA LEU A 369 -4.60 24.23 -9.26
C LEU A 369 -4.77 23.19 -8.16
N VAL A 370 -3.72 22.96 -7.35
CA VAL A 370 -3.79 22.01 -6.22
C VAL A 370 -4.89 22.39 -5.24
N SER A 371 -4.95 23.67 -4.85
CA SER A 371 -6.00 24.16 -3.94
C SER A 371 -7.40 23.98 -4.54
N GLN A 372 -7.62 24.32 -5.81
CA GLN A 372 -8.93 24.17 -6.46
C GLN A 372 -9.37 22.70 -6.56
N VAL A 373 -8.48 21.79 -6.95
CA VAL A 373 -8.81 20.35 -7.03
C VAL A 373 -9.06 19.79 -5.64
N ARG A 374 -8.24 20.11 -4.65
CA ARG A 374 -8.41 19.72 -3.26
C ARG A 374 -9.79 20.16 -2.72
N ASP A 375 -10.16 21.43 -2.91
CA ASP A 375 -11.39 21.99 -2.36
C ASP A 375 -12.63 21.39 -3.03
N ALA A 376 -12.56 21.12 -4.34
CA ALA A 376 -13.62 20.41 -5.05
C ALA A 376 -13.79 18.97 -4.52
N ILE A 377 -12.70 18.24 -4.30
CA ILE A 377 -12.77 16.90 -3.69
C ILE A 377 -13.38 16.97 -2.28
N LYS A 378 -12.92 17.91 -1.43
CA LYS A 378 -13.48 18.09 -0.08
C LYS A 378 -14.98 18.35 -0.10
N ALA A 379 -15.47 19.12 -1.07
CA ALA A 379 -16.91 19.38 -1.24
C ALA A 379 -17.68 18.09 -1.59
N VAL A 380 -17.15 17.25 -2.48
CA VAL A 380 -17.74 15.94 -2.82
C VAL A 380 -17.75 15.01 -1.62
N LEU A 381 -16.64 14.92 -0.88
CA LEU A 381 -16.55 14.07 0.31
C LEU A 381 -17.53 14.52 1.41
N LYS A 382 -17.67 15.82 1.62
CA LYS A 382 -18.65 16.39 2.55
C LYS A 382 -20.09 16.00 2.18
N ALA A 383 -20.43 16.06 0.90
CA ALA A 383 -21.75 15.64 0.42
C ALA A 383 -22.00 14.15 0.66
N LYS A 384 -20.99 13.31 0.43
CA LYS A 384 -21.06 11.86 0.71
C LYS A 384 -21.17 11.54 2.21
N ASP A 385 -20.57 12.35 3.08
CA ASP A 385 -20.71 12.18 4.53
C ASP A 385 -22.10 12.54 5.05
N GLY A 386 -22.82 13.42 4.35
CA GLY A 386 -24.22 13.73 4.61
C GLY A 386 -25.22 12.70 4.09
N ASN A 387 -24.80 11.76 3.24
CA ASN A 387 -25.66 10.72 2.69
C ASN A 387 -25.62 9.45 3.58
N VAL A 388 -26.68 9.23 4.38
CA VAL A 388 -26.73 8.22 5.45
C VAL A 388 -27.51 6.98 5.01
N PHE A 389 -27.02 5.80 5.35
CA PHE A 389 -27.61 4.50 5.02
C PHE A 389 -28.07 3.67 6.22
N GLY A 390 -27.65 3.98 7.43
CA GLY A 390 -28.03 3.25 8.63
C GLY A 390 -27.35 3.79 9.85
N LYS A 391 -27.49 3.06 10.97
CA LYS A 391 -26.98 3.49 12.27
C LYS A 391 -26.28 2.33 12.99
N THR A 392 -25.25 2.68 13.78
CA THR A 392 -24.64 1.80 14.76
C THR A 392 -24.56 2.47 16.13
N ALA A 393 -24.78 1.70 17.18
CA ALA A 393 -24.54 2.12 18.57
C ALA A 393 -23.11 1.75 19.03
N GLU A 394 -22.42 0.91 18.23
CA GLU A 394 -21.13 0.35 18.57
C GLU A 394 -20.05 0.80 17.58
N PHE A 395 -18.80 0.75 18.03
CA PHE A 395 -17.63 0.82 17.15
C PHE A 395 -17.62 -0.41 16.24
N LEU A 396 -17.50 -0.22 14.93
CA LEU A 396 -17.35 -1.31 13.99
C LEU A 396 -15.86 -1.56 13.75
N GLU A 397 -15.34 -2.67 14.28
CA GLU A 397 -13.92 -2.99 14.28
C GLU A 397 -13.43 -3.37 12.89
N GLY A 398 -12.78 -2.44 12.22
CA GLY A 398 -12.19 -2.59 10.89
C GLY A 398 -10.69 -2.37 10.86
N ARG A 399 -10.05 -2.15 12.03
CA ARG A 399 -8.62 -1.91 12.10
C ARG A 399 -7.83 -3.12 11.61
N ARG A 400 -6.77 -2.86 10.86
CA ARG A 400 -5.92 -3.87 10.22
C ARG A 400 -5.47 -4.98 11.17
N ALA A 401 -5.11 -4.62 12.41
CA ALA A 401 -4.61 -5.57 13.40
C ALA A 401 -5.68 -6.58 13.85
N ALA A 402 -6.97 -6.22 13.82
CA ALA A 402 -8.08 -7.07 14.21
C ALA A 402 -8.61 -7.89 13.03
N VAL A 403 -9.12 -7.23 11.97
CA VAL A 403 -9.79 -7.92 10.85
C VAL A 403 -8.92 -8.93 10.10
N ARG A 404 -7.59 -8.88 10.27
CA ARG A 404 -6.63 -9.78 9.63
C ARG A 404 -6.10 -10.88 10.55
N ASN A 405 -6.63 -10.98 11.78
CA ASN A 405 -6.16 -11.94 12.79
C ASN A 405 -7.29 -12.65 13.53
N GLU A 406 -8.48 -12.05 13.58
CA GLU A 406 -9.60 -12.51 14.42
C GLU A 406 -10.95 -12.19 13.78
N GLU A 407 -12.01 -12.79 14.32
CA GLU A 407 -13.39 -12.40 14.04
C GLU A 407 -13.59 -10.96 14.51
N THR A 408 -14.31 -10.14 13.71
CA THR A 408 -14.73 -8.82 14.16
C THR A 408 -16.21 -8.58 13.90
N ASN A 409 -16.84 -7.70 14.70
CA ASN A 409 -18.24 -7.36 14.49
C ASN A 409 -18.46 -6.74 13.10
N PHE A 410 -17.51 -5.93 12.58
CA PHE A 410 -17.59 -5.36 11.25
C PHE A 410 -17.32 -6.40 10.14
N GLY A 411 -16.39 -7.31 10.36
CA GLY A 411 -16.17 -8.47 9.48
C GLY A 411 -17.44 -9.29 9.32
N ASN A 412 -18.06 -9.65 10.44
CA ASN A 412 -19.35 -10.35 10.48
C ASN A 412 -20.44 -9.57 9.75
N LEU A 413 -20.60 -8.28 10.07
CA LEU A 413 -21.64 -7.41 9.51
C LEU A 413 -21.53 -7.27 7.99
N THR A 414 -20.31 -7.13 7.45
CA THR A 414 -20.08 -7.04 6.00
C THR A 414 -20.27 -8.36 5.29
N ALA A 415 -19.89 -9.50 5.91
CA ALA A 415 -20.13 -10.82 5.37
C ALA A 415 -21.64 -11.18 5.35
N ASP A 416 -22.36 -10.79 6.40
CA ASP A 416 -23.82 -10.94 6.47
C ASP A 416 -24.54 -10.06 5.44
N ALA A 417 -24.04 -8.86 5.20
CA ALA A 417 -24.57 -7.96 4.17
C ALA A 417 -24.43 -8.57 2.77
N ASN A 418 -23.26 -9.12 2.44
CA ASN A 418 -23.05 -9.81 1.16
C ASN A 418 -23.98 -11.03 1.01
N LEU A 419 -24.16 -11.82 2.08
CA LEU A 419 -25.07 -12.99 2.09
C LEU A 419 -26.52 -12.55 1.90
N TRP A 420 -26.97 -11.56 2.67
CA TRP A 420 -28.32 -11.01 2.55
C TRP A 420 -28.60 -10.48 1.14
N TYR A 421 -27.65 -9.74 0.58
CA TYR A 421 -27.76 -9.14 -0.74
C TYR A 421 -27.86 -10.21 -1.84
N ALA A 422 -27.01 -11.23 -1.79
CA ALA A 422 -27.06 -12.34 -2.75
C ALA A 422 -28.42 -13.07 -2.68
N ARG A 423 -28.99 -13.24 -1.49
CA ARG A 423 -30.31 -13.87 -1.27
C ARG A 423 -31.47 -13.08 -1.85
N LEU A 424 -31.32 -11.81 -2.17
CA LEU A 424 -32.35 -11.04 -2.87
C LEU A 424 -32.58 -11.58 -4.29
N LEU A 425 -31.54 -12.14 -4.92
CA LEU A 425 -31.60 -12.76 -6.25
C LEU A 425 -31.69 -14.29 -6.19
N ASP A 426 -30.98 -14.90 -5.28
CA ASP A 426 -30.87 -16.35 -5.15
C ASP A 426 -31.02 -16.76 -3.66
N PRO A 427 -32.26 -17.09 -3.22
CA PRO A 427 -32.51 -17.49 -1.83
C PRO A 427 -31.75 -18.74 -1.37
N THR A 428 -31.17 -19.50 -2.32
CA THR A 428 -30.42 -20.72 -2.01
C THR A 428 -28.98 -20.46 -1.54
N VAL A 429 -28.49 -19.22 -1.60
CA VAL A 429 -27.15 -18.85 -1.12
C VAL A 429 -27.08 -19.08 0.39
N GLN A 430 -26.13 -19.91 0.81
CA GLN A 430 -26.01 -20.39 2.19
C GLN A 430 -24.93 -19.64 2.96
N ILE A 431 -23.80 -19.33 2.31
CA ILE A 431 -22.60 -18.84 2.96
C ILE A 431 -21.98 -17.65 2.23
N SER A 432 -21.27 -16.82 3.00
CA SER A 432 -20.44 -15.73 2.51
C SER A 432 -19.01 -15.90 3.02
N LEU A 433 -18.04 -15.69 2.14
CA LEU A 433 -16.61 -15.65 2.47
C LEU A 433 -16.04 -14.34 1.92
N LYS A 434 -15.35 -13.59 2.75
CA LYS A 434 -14.52 -12.45 2.33
C LYS A 434 -13.20 -12.42 3.10
N ASN A 435 -12.23 -11.67 2.61
CA ASN A 435 -10.95 -11.51 3.28
C ASN A 435 -10.95 -10.27 4.19
N GLY A 436 -10.24 -10.34 5.29
CA GLY A 436 -10.03 -9.19 6.19
C GLY A 436 -9.25 -8.06 5.53
N GLY A 437 -8.40 -8.37 4.53
CA GLY A 437 -7.69 -7.39 3.73
C GLY A 437 -8.58 -6.45 2.92
N GLY A 438 -9.80 -6.86 2.59
CA GLY A 438 -10.80 -6.04 1.92
C GLY A 438 -11.45 -4.96 2.81
N ILE A 439 -11.33 -5.09 4.13
CA ILE A 439 -11.77 -4.07 5.09
C ILE A 439 -10.57 -3.18 5.42
N ARG A 440 -10.67 -1.88 5.11
CA ARG A 440 -9.53 -0.95 5.11
C ARG A 440 -9.55 0.07 6.24
N SER A 441 -10.70 0.25 6.89
CA SER A 441 -10.87 1.15 8.04
C SER A 441 -12.05 0.69 8.88
N GLU A 442 -12.02 1.06 10.12
CA GLU A 442 -13.14 0.99 11.05
C GLU A 442 -14.23 2.01 10.71
N ILE A 443 -15.42 1.84 11.29
CA ILE A 443 -16.47 2.85 11.32
C ILE A 443 -16.74 3.22 12.78
N GLY A 444 -16.27 4.38 13.19
CA GLY A 444 -16.32 4.88 14.56
C GLY A 444 -15.11 5.73 14.91
N GLU A 445 -14.95 6.03 16.19
CA GLU A 445 -13.86 6.87 16.70
C GLU A 445 -12.92 6.08 17.61
N VAL A 446 -11.63 6.29 17.43
CA VAL A 446 -10.57 5.79 18.31
C VAL A 446 -10.06 6.96 19.15
N LEU A 447 -10.46 7.00 20.41
CA LEU A 447 -10.13 8.10 21.32
C LEU A 447 -8.95 7.69 22.19
N ALA A 448 -7.74 8.10 21.81
CA ALA A 448 -6.55 8.01 22.62
C ALA A 448 -6.27 9.37 23.26
N MET A 449 -6.11 9.44 24.58
CA MET A 449 -5.65 10.67 25.24
C MET A 449 -4.16 10.86 24.96
N PRO A 450 -3.68 12.07 24.66
CA PRO A 450 -2.26 12.33 24.54
C PRO A 450 -1.50 11.88 25.81
N GLY A 451 -0.50 11.03 25.66
CA GLY A 451 0.26 10.48 26.78
C GLY A 451 -0.44 9.37 27.57
N ALA A 452 -1.59 8.86 27.12
CA ALA A 452 -2.28 7.78 27.80
C ALA A 452 -1.47 6.47 27.76
N THR A 453 -1.38 5.83 28.92
CA THR A 453 -0.84 4.47 29.08
C THR A 453 -1.94 3.40 29.06
N THR A 454 -3.19 3.79 28.88
CA THR A 454 -4.37 2.91 28.80
C THR A 454 -4.83 2.76 27.34
N ALA A 455 -5.54 1.67 27.07
CA ALA A 455 -6.13 1.40 25.77
C ALA A 455 -7.04 2.56 25.31
N ALA A 456 -7.06 2.83 24.00
CA ALA A 456 -7.96 3.82 23.40
C ALA A 456 -9.42 3.45 23.66
N VAL A 457 -10.28 4.45 23.86
CA VAL A 457 -11.73 4.27 23.96
C VAL A 457 -12.29 4.22 22.54
N LEU A 458 -13.02 3.14 22.23
CA LEU A 458 -13.66 2.93 20.94
C LEU A 458 -15.15 3.28 21.05
N THR A 459 -15.63 4.16 20.17
CA THR A 459 -17.03 4.61 20.17
C THR A 459 -17.64 4.57 18.78
N ALA A 460 -18.97 4.51 18.71
CA ALA A 460 -19.71 4.75 17.46
C ALA A 460 -19.31 6.09 16.81
N PRO A 461 -19.60 6.29 15.49
CA PRO A 461 -19.31 7.54 14.80
C PRO A 461 -19.86 8.77 15.52
N LYS A 462 -19.05 9.83 15.65
CA LYS A 462 -19.50 11.13 16.14
C LYS A 462 -20.38 11.84 15.11
N ALA A 463 -21.17 12.79 15.58
CA ALA A 463 -21.88 13.71 14.69
C ALA A 463 -20.91 14.55 13.86
N ASN A 464 -21.27 14.84 12.61
CA ASN A 464 -20.61 15.82 11.76
C ASN A 464 -21.65 16.90 11.36
N ALA A 465 -21.64 18.00 12.10
CA ALA A 465 -22.62 19.09 11.88
C ALA A 465 -22.46 19.75 10.49
N GLU A 466 -21.25 19.78 9.94
CA GLU A 466 -21.02 20.36 8.61
C GLU A 466 -21.67 19.54 7.49
N ALA A 467 -21.74 18.22 7.65
CA ALA A 467 -22.41 17.30 6.73
C ALA A 467 -23.86 16.98 7.13
N ASN A 468 -24.39 17.57 8.22
CA ASN A 468 -25.69 17.25 8.82
C ASN A 468 -25.83 15.77 9.22
N ARG A 469 -24.74 15.09 9.57
CA ARG A 469 -24.73 13.69 10.00
C ARG A 469 -24.78 13.59 11.53
N LEU A 470 -25.73 12.83 12.03
CA LEU A 470 -25.92 12.61 13.48
C LEU A 470 -24.93 11.55 14.01
N ALA A 471 -24.74 11.54 15.33
CA ALA A 471 -23.95 10.50 15.98
C ALA A 471 -24.52 9.10 15.73
N GLY A 472 -23.66 8.13 15.52
CA GLY A 472 -24.02 6.74 15.20
C GLY A 472 -24.47 6.51 13.75
N GLU A 473 -24.67 7.53 12.95
CA GLU A 473 -25.05 7.38 11.55
C GLU A 473 -23.89 6.93 10.68
N ILE A 474 -24.15 5.95 9.81
CA ILE A 474 -23.20 5.39 8.84
C ILE A 474 -23.45 6.04 7.50
N SER A 475 -22.49 6.85 7.04
CA SER A 475 -22.54 7.59 5.79
C SER A 475 -21.99 6.80 4.61
N GLN A 476 -22.31 7.28 3.38
CA GLN A 476 -21.67 6.82 2.15
C GLN A 476 -20.15 6.93 2.26
N LEU A 477 -19.64 8.04 2.78
CA LEU A 477 -18.20 8.26 2.95
C LEU A 477 -17.57 7.18 3.85
N ALA A 478 -18.21 6.85 4.98
CA ALA A 478 -17.74 5.83 5.89
C ALA A 478 -17.68 4.44 5.22
N VAL A 479 -18.72 4.08 4.44
CA VAL A 479 -18.75 2.81 3.70
C VAL A 479 -17.66 2.77 2.62
N GLU A 480 -17.53 3.83 1.82
CA GLU A 480 -16.52 3.91 0.77
C GLU A 480 -15.09 3.93 1.33
N THR A 481 -14.89 4.50 2.51
CA THR A 481 -13.59 4.49 3.20
C THR A 481 -13.24 3.09 3.69
N SER A 482 -14.20 2.39 4.27
CA SER A 482 -13.97 1.07 4.87
C SER A 482 -13.91 -0.06 3.85
N LEU A 483 -14.71 0.01 2.79
CA LEU A 483 -14.78 -0.97 1.71
C LEU A 483 -14.22 -0.37 0.41
N LYS A 484 -13.02 0.21 0.49
CA LYS A 484 -12.41 1.06 -0.56
C LYS A 484 -12.40 0.42 -1.95
N PHE A 485 -12.18 -0.88 -2.06
CA PHE A 485 -12.04 -1.57 -3.34
C PHE A 485 -13.37 -1.77 -4.07
N ASN A 486 -14.47 -1.70 -3.34
CA ASN A 486 -15.83 -1.89 -3.87
C ASN A 486 -15.95 -3.13 -4.77
N ASN A 487 -15.42 -4.26 -4.30
CA ASN A 487 -15.39 -5.50 -5.05
C ASN A 487 -16.78 -5.94 -5.52
N LYS A 488 -16.84 -6.52 -6.71
CA LYS A 488 -18.07 -7.16 -7.22
C LYS A 488 -18.35 -8.46 -6.47
N LEU A 489 -19.61 -8.80 -6.35
CA LEU A 489 -20.04 -10.03 -5.69
C LEU A 489 -20.31 -11.13 -6.74
N TRP A 490 -19.69 -12.28 -6.53
CA TRP A 490 -19.88 -13.48 -7.33
C TRP A 490 -20.52 -14.59 -6.50
N VAL A 491 -21.46 -15.31 -7.11
CA VAL A 491 -22.15 -16.46 -6.48
C VAL A 491 -21.87 -17.70 -7.30
N PHE A 492 -21.44 -18.79 -6.66
CA PHE A 492 -21.18 -20.09 -7.28
C PHE A 492 -21.21 -21.20 -6.25
N ASP A 493 -21.14 -22.45 -6.71
CA ASP A 493 -21.19 -23.63 -5.85
C ASP A 493 -19.76 -24.08 -5.50
N VAL A 494 -19.55 -24.42 -4.22
CA VAL A 494 -18.32 -25.04 -3.72
C VAL A 494 -18.64 -26.35 -3.02
N THR A 495 -17.80 -27.37 -3.18
CA THR A 495 -17.96 -28.64 -2.45
C THR A 495 -17.51 -28.50 -1.00
N ALA A 496 -17.93 -29.42 -0.14
CA ALA A 496 -17.46 -29.48 1.25
C ALA A 496 -15.93 -29.55 1.35
N THR A 497 -15.28 -30.30 0.45
CA THR A 497 -13.82 -30.37 0.38
C THR A 497 -13.20 -29.03 -0.03
N GLN A 498 -13.73 -28.37 -1.08
CA GLN A 498 -13.24 -27.06 -1.50
C GLN A 498 -13.41 -26.01 -0.40
N LEU A 499 -14.57 -26.01 0.29
CA LEU A 499 -14.83 -25.07 1.38
C LEU A 499 -13.79 -25.24 2.50
N LYS A 500 -13.46 -26.47 2.92
CA LYS A 500 -12.37 -26.71 3.88
C LYS A 500 -11.05 -26.19 3.35
N THR A 501 -10.69 -26.46 2.09
CA THR A 501 -9.45 -26.01 1.47
C THR A 501 -9.31 -24.49 1.46
N LEU A 502 -10.40 -23.75 1.17
CA LEU A 502 -10.42 -22.29 1.20
C LEU A 502 -10.18 -21.75 2.62
N LEU A 503 -10.83 -22.34 3.63
CA LEU A 503 -10.64 -21.92 5.02
C LEU A 503 -9.26 -22.27 5.55
N GLU A 504 -8.69 -23.45 5.19
CA GLU A 504 -7.30 -23.80 5.52
C GLU A 504 -6.31 -22.77 4.95
N HIS A 505 -6.55 -22.31 3.71
CA HIS A 505 -5.73 -21.26 3.11
C HIS A 505 -5.85 -19.94 3.88
N GLY A 506 -7.05 -19.56 4.26
CA GLY A 506 -7.29 -18.32 5.02
C GLY A 506 -6.52 -18.26 6.35
N VAL A 507 -6.32 -19.42 7.00
CA VAL A 507 -5.58 -19.53 8.27
C VAL A 507 -4.19 -20.17 8.12
N ALA A 508 -3.71 -20.39 6.89
CA ALA A 508 -2.40 -21.01 6.65
C ALA A 508 -1.22 -20.16 7.14
N VAL A 509 -1.31 -18.84 7.00
CA VAL A 509 -0.35 -17.89 7.56
C VAL A 509 -1.09 -16.96 8.50
N LEU A 510 -0.59 -16.82 9.72
CA LEU A 510 -1.17 -15.95 10.75
C LEU A 510 -0.30 -14.71 10.95
N GLY A 511 -0.83 -13.71 11.64
CA GLY A 511 -0.10 -12.47 11.90
C GLY A 511 -0.38 -11.39 10.85
N SER A 512 -1.58 -10.78 10.90
CA SER A 512 -2.00 -9.63 10.08
C SER A 512 -1.98 -9.86 8.56
N GLN A 513 -2.43 -11.05 8.13
CA GLN A 513 -2.52 -11.42 6.71
C GLN A 513 -3.83 -10.95 6.07
N GLY A 514 -3.75 -10.38 4.86
CA GLY A 514 -4.94 -9.96 4.09
C GLY A 514 -5.94 -11.09 3.87
N ARG A 515 -5.45 -12.32 3.67
CA ARG A 515 -6.24 -13.53 3.44
C ARG A 515 -7.09 -14.01 4.63
N PHE A 516 -6.87 -13.50 5.85
CA PHE A 516 -7.65 -13.97 7.01
C PHE A 516 -9.16 -13.82 6.73
N PRO A 517 -9.97 -14.91 6.89
CA PRO A 517 -11.36 -14.92 6.44
C PRO A 517 -12.27 -14.16 7.39
N GLN A 518 -13.29 -13.50 6.85
CA GLN A 518 -14.47 -13.03 7.55
C GLN A 518 -15.68 -13.71 6.91
N VAL A 519 -16.58 -14.29 7.70
CA VAL A 519 -17.57 -15.24 7.18
C VAL A 519 -19.00 -14.93 7.61
N GLY A 520 -19.96 -15.28 6.76
CA GLY A 520 -21.41 -15.26 7.04
C GLY A 520 -22.07 -16.59 6.72
N GLY A 521 -23.10 -16.98 7.49
CA GLY A 521 -23.85 -18.22 7.29
C GLY A 521 -23.11 -19.50 7.71
N MET A 522 -21.91 -19.40 8.24
CA MET A 522 -21.11 -20.51 8.73
C MET A 522 -20.31 -20.13 9.97
N SER A 523 -19.83 -21.13 10.69
CA SER A 523 -18.87 -20.99 11.79
C SER A 523 -17.82 -22.09 11.72
N PHE A 524 -16.57 -21.78 12.11
CA PHE A 524 -15.48 -22.76 12.15
C PHE A 524 -14.51 -22.50 13.29
N SER A 525 -13.78 -23.54 13.67
CA SER A 525 -12.65 -23.46 14.59
C SER A 525 -11.36 -23.84 13.89
N TYR A 526 -10.24 -23.22 14.31
CA TYR A 526 -8.92 -23.56 13.82
C TYR A 526 -7.90 -23.66 14.95
N ASP A 527 -6.95 -24.59 14.82
CA ASP A 527 -5.84 -24.79 15.74
C ASP A 527 -4.53 -24.32 15.09
N PRO A 528 -3.96 -23.20 15.53
CA PRO A 528 -2.70 -22.66 14.99
C PRO A 528 -1.52 -23.63 15.09
N ALA A 529 -1.52 -24.55 16.06
CA ALA A 529 -0.43 -25.50 16.29
C ALA A 529 -0.42 -26.67 15.29
N ARG A 530 -1.45 -26.82 14.48
CA ARG A 530 -1.54 -27.86 13.46
C ARG A 530 -0.86 -27.47 12.16
N THR A 531 -0.68 -28.46 11.29
CA THR A 531 -0.06 -28.33 9.97
C THR A 531 -0.79 -27.25 9.14
N ALA A 532 -0.04 -26.25 8.70
CA ALA A 532 -0.54 -25.23 7.76
C ALA A 532 -0.63 -25.80 6.35
N GLN A 533 -1.65 -25.40 5.59
CA GLN A 533 -1.73 -25.70 4.16
C GLN A 533 -0.64 -24.99 3.39
N THR A 534 -0.05 -25.67 2.40
CA THR A 534 0.84 -25.05 1.39
C THR A 534 0.33 -25.31 -0.01
N LEU A 535 0.60 -24.36 -0.90
CA LEU A 535 0.23 -24.41 -2.31
C LEU A 535 1.50 -24.28 -3.17
N ASP A 536 1.46 -24.81 -4.38
CA ASP A 536 2.47 -24.52 -5.40
C ASP A 536 2.16 -23.22 -6.17
N ALA A 537 2.99 -22.91 -7.14
CA ALA A 537 2.83 -21.73 -8.00
C ALA A 537 1.56 -21.78 -8.89
N ASN A 538 0.91 -22.94 -9.01
CA ASN A 538 -0.34 -23.13 -9.74
C ASN A 538 -1.55 -23.22 -8.80
N PHE A 539 -1.39 -22.85 -7.54
CA PHE A 539 -2.40 -22.93 -6.48
C PHE A 539 -2.90 -24.36 -6.17
N ALA A 540 -2.17 -25.39 -6.58
CA ALA A 540 -2.45 -26.76 -6.19
C ALA A 540 -1.92 -27.03 -4.78
N VAL A 541 -2.72 -27.77 -3.98
CA VAL A 541 -2.35 -28.10 -2.60
C VAL A 541 -1.17 -29.07 -2.62
N THR A 542 -0.04 -28.66 -2.05
CA THR A 542 1.17 -29.50 -1.87
C THR A 542 1.25 -30.12 -0.50
N THR A 543 0.73 -29.42 0.52
CA THR A 543 0.54 -29.96 1.86
C THR A 543 -0.89 -29.69 2.29
N ALA A 544 -1.63 -30.74 2.64
CA ALA A 544 -2.98 -30.59 3.17
C ALA A 544 -2.94 -29.91 4.56
N GLY A 545 -3.81 -28.90 4.74
CA GLY A 545 -3.96 -28.23 6.03
C GLY A 545 -4.74 -29.10 7.03
N GLU A 546 -4.38 -28.96 8.31
CA GLU A 546 -5.02 -29.63 9.44
C GLU A 546 -5.53 -28.63 10.49
N ARG A 547 -5.42 -27.31 10.20
CA ARG A 547 -5.79 -26.27 11.16
C ARG A 547 -7.28 -26.16 11.37
N ILE A 548 -8.12 -26.34 10.35
CA ILE A 548 -9.57 -26.33 10.48
C ILE A 548 -10.02 -27.58 11.23
N ARG A 549 -10.58 -27.39 12.45
CA ARG A 549 -10.97 -28.49 13.35
C ARG A 549 -12.45 -28.81 13.28
N SER A 550 -13.30 -27.79 13.29
CA SER A 550 -14.75 -27.89 13.16
C SER A 550 -15.25 -26.86 12.13
N LEU A 551 -16.26 -27.22 11.35
CA LEU A 551 -16.95 -26.35 10.41
C LEU A 551 -18.42 -26.71 10.36
N LYS A 552 -19.29 -25.70 10.49
CA LYS A 552 -20.75 -25.85 10.45
C LYS A 552 -21.34 -24.79 9.51
N VAL A 553 -22.22 -25.21 8.63
CA VAL A 553 -23.03 -24.34 7.74
C VAL A 553 -24.49 -24.50 8.13
N GLY A 554 -25.10 -23.50 8.77
CA GLY A 554 -26.40 -23.63 9.36
C GLY A 554 -26.42 -24.77 10.38
N THR A 555 -27.19 -25.86 10.09
CA THR A 555 -27.24 -27.07 10.90
C THR A 555 -26.35 -28.20 10.36
N ASP A 556 -25.78 -28.06 9.16
CA ASP A 556 -24.93 -29.08 8.52
C ASP A 556 -23.51 -29.04 9.10
N VAL A 557 -23.06 -30.13 9.70
CA VAL A 557 -21.69 -30.35 10.16
C VAL A 557 -20.82 -30.74 8.95
N VAL A 558 -19.90 -29.86 8.54
CA VAL A 558 -19.07 -30.08 7.36
C VAL A 558 -17.73 -30.69 7.74
N VAL A 559 -17.12 -30.19 8.82
CA VAL A 559 -15.85 -30.71 9.33
C VAL A 559 -15.99 -31.02 10.82
N GLN A 560 -15.52 -32.20 11.23
CA GLN A 560 -15.41 -32.62 12.62
C GLN A 560 -14.01 -33.21 12.85
N ASN A 561 -13.34 -32.78 13.91
CA ASN A 561 -11.97 -33.23 14.24
C ASN A 561 -10.96 -33.11 13.08
N GLY A 562 -11.15 -32.10 12.21
CA GLY A 562 -10.28 -31.85 11.07
C GLY A 562 -10.61 -32.62 9.80
N VAL A 563 -11.64 -33.49 9.84
CA VAL A 563 -12.05 -34.36 8.73
C VAL A 563 -13.39 -33.88 8.17
N VAL A 564 -13.54 -33.85 6.86
CA VAL A 564 -14.82 -33.60 6.19
C VAL A 564 -15.74 -34.81 6.48
N VAL A 565 -16.93 -34.56 7.02
CA VAL A 565 -17.91 -35.59 7.34
C VAL A 565 -19.04 -35.59 6.32
N GLY A 566 -19.64 -36.77 6.12
CA GLY A 566 -20.69 -36.99 5.13
C GLY A 566 -20.17 -36.99 3.68
N ASN A 567 -21.02 -36.60 2.72
CA ASN A 567 -20.61 -36.53 1.30
C ASN A 567 -19.66 -35.36 1.07
N ALA A 568 -18.40 -35.66 0.80
CA ALA A 568 -17.35 -34.64 0.53
C ALA A 568 -17.63 -33.78 -0.73
N GLN A 569 -18.45 -34.30 -1.65
CA GLN A 569 -18.82 -33.60 -2.90
C GLN A 569 -20.16 -32.86 -2.80
N ARG A 570 -20.84 -32.87 -1.60
CA ARG A 570 -22.03 -32.03 -1.43
C ARG A 570 -21.67 -30.56 -1.56
N THR A 571 -22.51 -29.77 -2.17
CA THR A 571 -22.23 -28.39 -2.53
C THR A 571 -22.92 -27.41 -1.58
N PHE A 572 -22.29 -26.27 -1.43
CA PHE A 572 -22.80 -25.08 -0.75
C PHE A 572 -22.79 -23.92 -1.74
N ARG A 573 -23.89 -23.19 -1.83
CA ARG A 573 -24.01 -22.00 -2.65
C ARG A 573 -23.38 -20.84 -1.88
N MET A 574 -22.30 -20.27 -2.43
CA MET A 574 -21.44 -19.28 -1.77
C MET A 574 -21.44 -17.95 -2.51
N VAL A 575 -21.51 -16.84 -1.77
CA VAL A 575 -21.16 -15.51 -2.27
C VAL A 575 -19.76 -15.13 -1.77
N THR A 576 -18.95 -14.54 -2.67
CA THR A 576 -17.63 -14.01 -2.35
C THR A 576 -17.29 -12.81 -3.23
N LEU A 577 -16.14 -12.17 -2.94
CA LEU A 577 -15.61 -11.05 -3.72
C LEU A 577 -14.97 -11.56 -5.02
N ASN A 578 -15.19 -10.85 -6.14
CA ASN A 578 -14.51 -11.18 -7.39
C ASN A 578 -12.98 -11.16 -7.20
N PHE A 579 -12.43 -10.22 -6.45
CA PHE A 579 -11.00 -10.17 -6.12
C PHE A 579 -10.45 -11.53 -5.65
N LEU A 580 -11.18 -12.22 -4.74
CA LEU A 580 -10.73 -13.51 -4.22
C LEU A 580 -10.88 -14.66 -5.23
N ALA A 581 -11.91 -14.59 -6.07
CA ALA A 581 -12.32 -15.71 -6.95
C ALA A 581 -11.83 -15.56 -8.39
N GLU A 582 -11.53 -14.34 -8.83
CA GLU A 582 -11.21 -14.03 -10.22
C GLU A 582 -9.73 -14.31 -10.52
N GLY A 583 -9.46 -15.55 -10.94
CA GLY A 583 -8.23 -15.91 -11.60
C GLY A 583 -8.29 -15.60 -13.11
N THR A 584 -7.40 -16.22 -13.90
CA THR A 584 -7.56 -16.20 -15.36
C THR A 584 -8.61 -17.21 -15.79
N SER A 585 -9.08 -17.12 -17.05
CA SER A 585 -10.06 -18.08 -17.59
C SER A 585 -9.58 -19.53 -17.55
N THR A 586 -8.26 -19.76 -17.54
CA THR A 586 -7.62 -21.07 -17.66
C THR A 586 -6.73 -21.46 -16.49
N ALA A 587 -6.34 -20.52 -15.60
CA ALA A 587 -5.50 -20.79 -14.45
C ALA A 587 -6.29 -20.62 -13.16
N ALA A 588 -6.06 -21.51 -12.18
CA ALA A 588 -6.59 -21.43 -10.83
C ALA A 588 -5.95 -20.28 -10.04
N GLY A 589 -6.57 -19.91 -8.92
CA GLY A 589 -6.08 -18.91 -8.00
C GLY A 589 -6.81 -17.58 -8.13
N GLY A 590 -6.72 -16.77 -7.09
CA GLY A 590 -7.31 -15.44 -7.01
C GLY A 590 -6.56 -14.55 -6.05
N GLY A 591 -7.08 -13.38 -5.76
CA GLY A 591 -6.48 -12.44 -4.82
C GLY A 591 -6.20 -13.04 -3.44
N ASP A 592 -5.18 -12.54 -2.77
CA ASP A 592 -4.63 -13.10 -1.52
C ASP A 592 -4.22 -14.59 -1.63
N GLY A 593 -4.04 -15.11 -2.86
CA GLY A 593 -3.61 -16.48 -3.14
C GLY A 593 -4.67 -17.55 -2.87
N TYR A 594 -5.95 -17.20 -2.80
CA TYR A 594 -7.03 -18.17 -2.55
C TYR A 594 -7.08 -19.22 -3.69
N PRO A 595 -7.11 -20.52 -3.36
CA PRO A 595 -7.06 -21.61 -4.35
C PRO A 595 -8.43 -21.87 -4.99
N PHE A 596 -9.03 -20.84 -5.57
CA PHE A 596 -10.24 -21.00 -6.36
C PHE A 596 -9.89 -21.66 -7.72
N PRO A 597 -10.82 -22.41 -8.32
CA PRO A 597 -10.59 -22.97 -9.66
C PRO A 597 -10.46 -21.86 -10.71
N ALA A 598 -9.94 -22.19 -11.90
CA ALA A 598 -10.01 -21.30 -13.05
C ALA A 598 -11.44 -20.84 -13.29
N THR A 599 -11.64 -19.60 -13.74
CA THR A 599 -12.97 -18.99 -13.87
C THR A 599 -13.93 -19.81 -14.75
N ALA A 600 -13.41 -20.48 -15.79
CA ALA A 600 -14.20 -21.37 -16.63
C ALA A 600 -14.72 -22.65 -15.92
N ASN A 601 -14.18 -22.99 -14.76
CA ASN A 601 -14.52 -24.19 -14.01
C ASN A 601 -15.46 -23.94 -12.81
N PHE A 602 -15.92 -22.70 -12.63
CA PHE A 602 -16.93 -22.42 -11.62
C PHE A 602 -18.27 -23.04 -11.96
N VAL A 603 -18.88 -23.72 -11.01
CA VAL A 603 -20.20 -24.32 -11.16
C VAL A 603 -21.28 -23.31 -10.80
N ASN A 604 -22.24 -23.08 -11.68
CA ASN A 604 -23.37 -22.16 -11.50
C ASN A 604 -22.94 -20.73 -11.16
N LEU A 605 -21.89 -20.21 -11.83
CA LEU A 605 -21.37 -18.85 -11.59
C LEU A 605 -22.42 -17.80 -11.99
N VAL A 606 -22.69 -16.88 -11.05
CA VAL A 606 -23.50 -15.67 -11.28
C VAL A 606 -22.69 -14.45 -10.82
N ASN A 607 -22.47 -13.51 -11.74
CA ASN A 607 -21.98 -12.17 -11.39
C ASN A 607 -23.18 -11.32 -11.00
N LEU A 608 -23.23 -10.86 -9.74
CA LEU A 608 -24.37 -10.11 -9.22
C LEU A 608 -24.53 -8.73 -9.88
N GLU A 609 -23.45 -8.08 -10.34
CA GLU A 609 -23.54 -6.84 -11.12
C GLU A 609 -24.38 -7.05 -12.38
N THR A 610 -24.05 -8.09 -13.15
CA THR A 610 -24.77 -8.40 -14.39
C THR A 610 -26.21 -8.80 -14.11
N ALA A 611 -26.44 -9.64 -13.09
CA ALA A 611 -27.75 -10.12 -12.74
C ALA A 611 -28.68 -9.01 -12.19
N MET A 612 -28.15 -8.13 -11.35
CA MET A 612 -28.89 -6.96 -10.80
C MET A 612 -29.22 -5.95 -11.91
N ASN A 613 -28.28 -5.65 -12.80
CA ASN A 613 -28.51 -4.77 -13.93
C ASN A 613 -29.59 -5.34 -14.87
N ALA A 614 -29.61 -6.63 -15.13
CA ALA A 614 -30.64 -7.28 -15.91
C ALA A 614 -32.02 -7.21 -15.22
N ALA A 615 -32.06 -7.40 -13.89
CA ALA A 615 -33.30 -7.30 -13.11
C ALA A 615 -33.86 -5.88 -13.03
N THR A 616 -33.00 -4.83 -13.08
CA THR A 616 -33.39 -3.42 -13.03
C THR A 616 -33.68 -2.80 -14.40
N ALA A 617 -33.26 -3.44 -15.50
CA ALA A 617 -33.55 -2.97 -16.87
C ALA A 617 -35.05 -2.87 -17.21
N GLY A 618 -35.95 -3.36 -16.34
CA GLY A 618 -37.40 -3.24 -16.41
C GLY A 618 -38.01 -1.96 -15.86
N GLY A 619 -37.25 -0.94 -15.42
CA GLY A 619 -37.79 0.40 -15.19
C GLY A 619 -37.69 1.06 -13.83
N ALA A 620 -36.96 0.54 -12.86
CA ALA A 620 -36.64 1.28 -11.63
C ALA A 620 -35.25 1.95 -11.77
N ALA A 621 -35.22 3.27 -11.78
CA ALA A 621 -33.95 4.00 -11.64
C ALA A 621 -33.23 3.54 -10.36
N SER A 622 -31.98 3.11 -10.48
CA SER A 622 -31.17 2.74 -9.32
C SER A 622 -31.02 3.97 -8.43
N THR A 623 -31.51 3.88 -7.19
CA THR A 623 -31.25 4.89 -6.14
C THR A 623 -29.93 4.61 -5.43
N SER A 624 -29.16 3.64 -5.93
CA SER A 624 -27.87 3.26 -5.34
C SER A 624 -26.79 4.25 -5.75
N THR A 625 -26.02 4.69 -4.78
CA THR A 625 -24.85 5.54 -4.97
C THR A 625 -23.58 4.72 -5.24
N ALA A 626 -23.66 3.40 -5.13
CA ALA A 626 -22.58 2.46 -5.41
C ALA A 626 -22.91 1.61 -6.63
N LEU A 627 -21.90 0.97 -7.21
CA LEU A 627 -22.04 0.03 -8.31
C LEU A 627 -22.95 -1.14 -7.90
N LEU A 628 -24.03 -1.38 -8.66
CA LEU A 628 -24.93 -2.51 -8.40
C LEU A 628 -24.17 -3.83 -8.37
N GLY A 629 -24.49 -4.71 -7.43
CA GLY A 629 -23.85 -6.01 -7.30
C GLY A 629 -22.46 -5.96 -6.65
N SER A 630 -22.08 -4.83 -6.08
CA SER A 630 -20.83 -4.66 -5.33
C SER A 630 -21.01 -4.81 -3.82
N GLU A 631 -19.91 -4.97 -3.10
CA GLU A 631 -19.92 -5.07 -1.63
C GLU A 631 -20.37 -3.78 -0.94
N GLN A 632 -20.08 -2.60 -1.51
CA GLN A 632 -20.59 -1.31 -0.98
C GLN A 632 -22.09 -1.21 -1.15
N ASP A 633 -22.64 -1.54 -2.33
CA ASP A 633 -24.09 -1.54 -2.58
C ASP A 633 -24.79 -2.53 -1.65
N ALA A 634 -24.21 -3.73 -1.47
CA ALA A 634 -24.73 -4.73 -0.54
C ALA A 634 -24.77 -4.21 0.89
N PHE A 635 -23.68 -3.60 1.37
CA PHE A 635 -23.60 -3.09 2.72
C PHE A 635 -24.53 -1.90 2.96
N MET A 636 -24.57 -0.91 2.04
CA MET A 636 -25.46 0.24 2.13
C MET A 636 -26.93 -0.17 2.18
N LYS A 637 -27.35 -1.07 1.30
CA LYS A 637 -28.75 -1.58 1.28
C LYS A 637 -29.09 -2.40 2.51
N TYR A 638 -28.16 -3.23 2.97
CA TYR A 638 -28.33 -4.02 4.18
C TYR A 638 -28.50 -3.12 5.41
N MET A 639 -27.61 -2.14 5.59
CA MET A 639 -27.70 -1.18 6.68
C MET A 639 -29.00 -0.39 6.66
N LYS A 640 -29.40 0.08 5.48
CA LYS A 640 -30.67 0.80 5.33
C LYS A 640 -31.88 -0.05 5.66
N SER A 641 -31.88 -1.32 5.23
CA SER A 641 -32.98 -2.27 5.45
C SER A 641 -33.07 -2.73 6.90
N GLN A 642 -31.94 -3.09 7.53
CA GLN A 642 -31.92 -3.71 8.85
C GLN A 642 -31.74 -2.70 9.99
N PHE A 643 -30.97 -1.63 9.72
CA PHE A 643 -30.48 -0.69 10.74
C PHE A 643 -30.76 0.78 10.40
N GLY A 644 -31.72 1.05 9.55
CA GLY A 644 -32.16 2.41 9.21
C GLY A 644 -32.90 3.09 10.36
N SER A 645 -33.73 2.36 11.09
CA SER A 645 -34.51 2.85 12.25
C SER A 645 -33.87 2.47 13.59
N THR A 646 -33.42 1.24 13.73
CA THR A 646 -32.79 0.70 14.96
C THR A 646 -31.30 0.52 14.72
N ALA A 647 -30.46 1.08 15.58
CA ALA A 647 -29.02 1.00 15.42
C ALA A 647 -28.51 -0.45 15.60
N PHE A 648 -27.50 -0.84 14.81
CA PHE A 648 -26.74 -2.07 15.07
C PHE A 648 -26.07 -1.99 16.44
N GLY A 649 -26.27 -3.01 17.28
CA GLY A 649 -25.85 -3.00 18.69
C GLY A 649 -24.98 -4.17 19.11
N VAL A 650 -24.31 -4.86 18.16
CA VAL A 650 -23.42 -5.98 18.50
C VAL A 650 -21.99 -5.46 18.68
N LYS A 651 -21.49 -5.55 19.91
CA LYS A 651 -20.10 -5.21 20.25
C LYS A 651 -19.14 -6.20 19.64
N ASP A 652 -17.96 -5.72 19.33
CA ASP A 652 -16.82 -6.58 19.04
C ASP A 652 -16.40 -7.38 20.27
N THR A 653 -15.99 -8.62 20.07
CA THR A 653 -15.59 -9.54 21.14
C THR A 653 -14.08 -9.83 21.05
N PRO A 654 -13.40 -10.01 22.17
CA PRO A 654 -12.03 -10.51 22.13
C PRO A 654 -11.97 -11.95 21.61
N PRO A 655 -10.84 -12.43 21.04
CA PRO A 655 -10.71 -13.75 20.42
C PRO A 655 -11.14 -14.94 21.28
N ALA A 656 -11.03 -14.81 22.62
CA ALA A 656 -11.49 -15.83 23.56
C ALA A 656 -13.04 -16.01 23.60
N GLN A 657 -13.78 -15.05 23.03
CA GLN A 657 -15.25 -15.04 23.02
C GLN A 657 -15.84 -15.14 21.61
N ASP A 658 -15.02 -15.13 20.57
CA ASP A 658 -15.45 -15.25 19.18
C ASP A 658 -16.27 -16.52 18.93
N LEU A 659 -17.34 -16.41 18.14
CA LEU A 659 -18.28 -17.51 17.93
C LEU A 659 -18.24 -18.08 16.51
N ARG A 660 -17.96 -17.25 15.50
CA ARG A 660 -17.93 -17.71 14.10
C ARG A 660 -16.55 -18.21 13.68
N ILE A 661 -15.46 -17.58 14.19
CA ILE A 661 -14.07 -17.90 13.84
C ILE A 661 -13.29 -18.15 15.13
N GLN A 662 -13.29 -19.38 15.58
CA GLN A 662 -12.76 -19.77 16.89
C GLN A 662 -11.30 -20.18 16.81
N ASN A 663 -10.41 -19.37 17.39
CA ASN A 663 -8.99 -19.70 17.54
C ASN A 663 -8.79 -20.60 18.78
N LEU A 664 -8.44 -21.87 18.56
CA LEU A 664 -8.30 -22.86 19.64
C LEU A 664 -7.06 -22.64 20.51
N SER A 665 -6.17 -21.71 20.19
CA SER A 665 -5.15 -21.26 21.13
C SER A 665 -5.69 -20.27 22.17
N GLN A 666 -6.90 -19.71 21.95
CA GLN A 666 -7.51 -18.68 22.81
C GLN A 666 -8.79 -19.18 23.53
N ARG A 667 -9.42 -20.20 22.98
CA ARG A 667 -10.69 -20.75 23.50
C ARG A 667 -10.91 -22.21 23.18
N SER A 668 -11.88 -22.83 23.83
CA SER A 668 -12.37 -24.17 23.49
C SER A 668 -13.26 -24.14 22.26
N ASP A 669 -13.24 -25.23 21.49
CA ASP A 669 -14.13 -25.44 20.34
C ASP A 669 -15.58 -25.61 20.76
N THR A 670 -16.45 -24.71 20.31
CA THR A 670 -17.90 -24.78 20.54
C THR A 670 -18.71 -24.69 19.23
N VAL A 671 -18.07 -24.82 18.08
CA VAL A 671 -18.71 -24.70 16.75
C VAL A 671 -19.81 -25.73 16.55
N LEU A 672 -19.63 -26.94 17.06
CA LEU A 672 -20.56 -28.05 16.89
C LEU A 672 -21.55 -28.20 18.03
N ASN A 673 -21.46 -27.40 19.09
CA ASN A 673 -22.35 -27.45 20.24
C ASN A 673 -23.72 -26.82 19.93
#